data_14f0f6a1d15893e680cdcc3a23f8881c
#
_entry.id   14f0f6a1d15893e680cdcc3a23f8881c
#
_cell.length_a   1.000
_cell.length_b   1.000
_cell.length_c   1.000
_cell.angle_alpha   90.00
_cell.angle_beta   90.00
_cell.angle_gamma   90.00
#
_symmetry.space_group_name_H-M   'P 1'
#
loop_
_entity.id
_entity.type
_entity.pdbx_description
1 polymer ?
#
loop_
_entity_poly.entity_id
_entity_poly.type
_entity_poly.pdbx_seq_one_letter_code
_entity_poly.pdbx_strand_id
1 'polypeptide(L)'
;MIRKHQLIIWIVLLCNVSHAVAQSSADTVRGLNLGPVAAHVRGELTGIQASIIVNDAREVKGVQLAGLGNLCLTPLYGVQISPLNNLSRGVRKGVQLGGLNITSGDMRGVQGGVYNYADTLCGVQIGLVNVNDRNPRGFQFGFINLSNDLSGVRLGLLNVGPATTTDLLVFGGNSTAGNIAWRFRNRSAYSIIGTGFYYADFDRRFSGSVFYRMGRYFPLSPRLTVSADIGYAHIETFEEKSSDRPQRLFSLQGRLSIDYQFGRHVGAFVTGGYGHTRWYAHHARFRNKPVLEAGMTFRLTPAHDEQPGFLHRMRTLEEETLALAGDSAEAVRQQLFACHAPRAGRRRPWRAVAEVAGINLLVNSADRFMLHYDYAKTSAATVWRNMKNGFVWDNDYFSTNQFAHPYHGNLYFNAARTSGLGFLASCPYALGGSLMWELAGETDPPALNDIVSTSIGGAAIGEVFYRTSSLLLDDRDRGFSRFLRELGAGILNPVRAFNRIVTGQAWRIRSDHALYHDFMRLPVDLSLSFGVRYLADGGAMTRGEYSPFLNVHLEYGDAFNETTVRPYDFFTADLSLMLGGSQPFVSGIHLMGRLCSRQIRNGNHVKMQAGIFQHFDYYASEKITHGSDNIPYKISETAAFGPGLIYRINGIGSLKRLEQRIFLNGILLGGVKSDYYSVLDRDYNIGSGYGMKSSTLMQFHRFGKFSFHAAFYHLWTWKGYEERDLAGVDPHFYNVQGDHSHARLIVISPNYHLRLRHGWELSVSGASYSRVTTYHSHDQVYLHTYEILLGMAYRF
;
A
#
# COMPACT_ATOMS: atom_id res chain seq x y z
N MET A 1 26.44 -33.10 -2.66
CA MET A 1 27.76 -32.74 -2.10
C MET A 1 28.19 -31.29 -2.39
N ILE A 2 27.77 -30.67 -3.47
CA ILE A 2 28.16 -29.30 -3.87
C ILE A 2 27.62 -28.19 -2.91
N ARG A 3 26.44 -28.37 -2.30
CA ARG A 3 25.81 -27.33 -1.43
C ARG A 3 26.54 -27.08 -0.09
N LYS A 4 27.23 -28.05 0.47
CA LYS A 4 28.00 -27.86 1.73
C LYS A 4 29.27 -27.06 1.51
N HIS A 5 29.93 -27.17 0.37
CA HIS A 5 31.14 -26.41 0.07
C HIS A 5 30.86 -24.94 -0.23
N GLN A 6 29.73 -24.61 -0.86
CA GLN A 6 29.32 -23.22 -1.08
C GLN A 6 28.99 -22.51 0.23
N LEU A 7 28.31 -23.19 1.17
CA LEU A 7 28.03 -22.62 2.49
C LEU A 7 29.33 -22.36 3.27
N ILE A 8 30.29 -23.27 3.20
CA ILE A 8 31.59 -23.10 3.85
C ILE A 8 32.41 -21.96 3.21
N ILE A 9 32.37 -21.81 1.89
CA ILE A 9 32.99 -20.70 1.17
C ILE A 9 32.36 -19.36 1.57
N TRP A 10 31.04 -19.31 1.71
CA TRP A 10 30.34 -18.11 2.20
C TRP A 10 30.67 -17.81 3.67
N ILE A 11 30.77 -18.82 4.52
CA ILE A 11 31.17 -18.67 5.93
C ILE A 11 32.63 -18.21 6.01
N VAL A 12 33.54 -18.80 5.22
CA VAL A 12 34.95 -18.40 5.17
C VAL A 12 35.14 -17.01 4.58
N LEU A 13 34.38 -16.63 3.55
CA LEU A 13 34.34 -15.26 3.03
C LEU A 13 33.77 -14.25 4.05
N LEU A 14 32.70 -14.61 4.77
CA LEU A 14 32.18 -13.82 5.88
C LEU A 14 33.17 -13.67 7.04
N CYS A 15 33.87 -14.74 7.40
CA CYS A 15 34.92 -14.70 8.44
C CYS A 15 36.15 -13.88 8.03
N ASN A 16 36.56 -13.93 6.76
CA ASN A 16 37.70 -13.14 6.29
C ASN A 16 37.34 -11.64 6.11
N VAL A 17 36.13 -11.32 5.70
CA VAL A 17 35.63 -9.93 5.67
C VAL A 17 35.52 -9.39 7.10
N SER A 18 35.11 -10.21 8.08
CA SER A 18 34.98 -9.79 9.48
C SER A 18 36.33 -9.54 10.15
N HIS A 19 37.39 -10.25 9.78
CA HIS A 19 38.76 -9.98 10.31
C HIS A 19 39.35 -8.67 9.79
N ALA A 20 39.01 -8.28 8.55
CA ALA A 20 39.44 -6.99 7.97
C ALA A 20 38.62 -5.80 8.51
N VAL A 21 37.42 -6.01 8.98
CA VAL A 21 36.50 -4.95 9.46
C VAL A 21 36.46 -4.85 10.99
N ALA A 22 36.76 -5.93 11.72
CA ALA A 22 36.77 -5.93 13.19
C ALA A 22 37.93 -5.11 13.82
N GLN A 23 38.86 -4.59 13.05
CA GLN A 23 39.95 -3.72 13.50
C GLN A 23 39.85 -2.26 13.08
N SER A 24 38.80 -1.82 12.36
CA SER A 24 38.62 -0.40 12.08
C SER A 24 38.00 0.29 13.30
N SER A 25 38.83 0.82 14.18
CA SER A 25 38.47 1.82 15.19
C SER A 25 38.17 3.19 14.57
N ALA A 26 37.61 3.21 13.36
CA ALA A 26 37.24 4.44 12.66
C ALA A 26 36.04 5.07 13.34
N ASP A 27 36.15 6.35 13.69
CA ASP A 27 35.05 7.12 14.27
C ASP A 27 33.85 7.24 13.34
N THR A 28 34.01 6.95 12.06
CA THR A 28 32.96 6.99 11.05
C THR A 28 33.11 5.83 10.08
N VAL A 29 32.04 5.06 9.91
CA VAL A 29 31.95 3.98 8.92
C VAL A 29 30.99 4.39 7.81
N ARG A 30 31.50 4.38 6.56
CA ARG A 30 30.68 4.61 5.35
C ARG A 30 30.63 3.33 4.53
N GLY A 31 29.41 2.82 4.31
CA GLY A 31 29.16 1.59 3.56
C GLY A 31 28.69 0.44 4.43
N LEU A 32 29.30 -0.74 4.26
CA LEU A 32 28.91 -1.98 4.91
C LEU A 32 29.78 -2.26 6.15
N ASN A 33 29.16 -2.47 7.28
CA ASN A 33 29.79 -2.92 8.54
C ASN A 33 29.16 -4.26 8.95
N LEU A 34 29.94 -5.33 8.88
CA LEU A 34 29.52 -6.68 9.22
C LEU A 34 30.26 -7.17 10.44
N GLY A 35 29.54 -7.72 11.43
CA GLY A 35 30.09 -8.39 12.58
C GLY A 35 29.50 -9.79 12.77
N PRO A 36 30.29 -10.86 12.90
CA PRO A 36 29.74 -12.20 13.06
C PRO A 36 28.97 -12.37 14.37
N VAL A 37 29.40 -11.68 15.44
CA VAL A 37 28.73 -11.70 16.74
C VAL A 37 28.11 -10.32 17.01
N ALA A 38 28.94 -9.28 17.00
CA ALA A 38 28.54 -7.91 17.23
C ALA A 38 29.23 -6.97 16.25
N ALA A 39 28.55 -5.91 15.85
CA ALA A 39 29.11 -4.85 15.02
C ALA A 39 29.06 -3.53 15.80
N HIS A 40 30.21 -2.90 16.01
CA HIS A 40 30.35 -1.69 16.81
C HIS A 40 30.90 -0.53 15.99
N VAL A 41 30.27 0.66 16.09
CA VAL A 41 30.75 1.90 15.48
C VAL A 41 30.77 3.02 16.52
N ARG A 42 31.97 3.49 16.89
CA ARG A 42 32.13 4.53 17.92
C ARG A 42 31.57 5.87 17.54
N GLY A 43 31.49 6.19 16.27
CA GLY A 43 31.00 7.44 15.73
C GLY A 43 29.78 7.27 14.81
N GLU A 44 29.84 7.82 13.60
CA GLU A 44 28.76 7.83 12.61
C GLU A 44 28.84 6.61 11.68
N LEU A 45 27.72 5.89 11.58
CA LEU A 45 27.47 4.87 10.56
C LEU A 45 26.67 5.49 9.43
N THR A 46 27.21 5.47 8.21
CA THR A 46 26.45 5.80 6.99
C THR A 46 26.44 4.58 6.09
N GLY A 47 25.33 3.82 6.05
CA GLY A 47 25.22 2.59 5.26
C GLY A 47 24.48 1.48 5.97
N ILE A 48 24.98 0.25 5.85
CA ILE A 48 24.38 -0.96 6.41
C ILE A 48 25.28 -1.53 7.50
N GLN A 49 24.73 -1.76 8.67
CA GLN A 49 25.37 -2.51 9.75
C GLN A 49 24.59 -3.79 9.98
N ALA A 50 25.27 -4.93 9.95
CA ALA A 50 24.63 -6.21 10.18
C ALA A 50 25.47 -7.11 11.11
N SER A 51 24.78 -7.80 12.03
CA SER A 51 25.38 -8.79 12.93
C SER A 51 24.37 -9.87 13.33
N ILE A 52 24.91 -11.02 13.80
CA ILE A 52 24.06 -12.10 14.28
C ILE A 52 23.44 -11.75 15.64
N ILE A 53 24.11 -10.99 16.50
CA ILE A 53 23.65 -10.71 17.87
C ILE A 53 23.24 -9.23 18.01
N VAL A 54 24.20 -8.31 18.08
CA VAL A 54 23.93 -6.90 18.42
C VAL A 54 24.69 -5.94 17.52
N ASN A 55 24.00 -4.89 17.08
CA ASN A 55 24.60 -3.73 16.46
C ASN A 55 24.53 -2.54 17.41
N ASP A 56 25.63 -1.81 17.53
CA ASP A 56 25.61 -0.52 18.20
C ASP A 56 26.39 0.54 17.40
N ALA A 57 25.86 1.75 17.40
CA ALA A 57 26.50 2.91 16.82
C ALA A 57 26.07 4.19 17.55
N ARG A 58 26.98 5.18 17.58
CA ARG A 58 26.62 6.48 18.15
C ARG A 58 25.59 7.20 17.29
N GLU A 59 25.83 7.30 16.00
CA GLU A 59 24.91 7.87 15.01
C GLU A 59 24.69 6.91 13.86
N VAL A 60 23.43 6.76 13.43
CA VAL A 60 23.06 5.86 12.33
C VAL A 60 22.32 6.63 11.25
N LYS A 61 22.90 6.58 10.04
CA LYS A 61 22.29 7.06 8.80
C LYS A 61 22.24 5.90 7.80
N GLY A 62 21.26 5.01 7.98
CA GLY A 62 21.17 3.80 7.16
C GLY A 62 20.37 2.68 7.80
N VAL A 63 20.85 1.43 7.67
CA VAL A 63 20.16 0.23 8.10
C VAL A 63 20.98 -0.52 9.14
N GLN A 64 20.36 -0.88 10.24
CA GLN A 64 20.87 -1.83 11.22
C GLN A 64 20.03 -3.10 11.21
N LEU A 65 20.67 -4.25 10.97
CA LEU A 65 20.07 -5.59 10.98
C LEU A 65 20.77 -6.45 12.03
N ALA A 66 20.07 -6.85 13.07
CA ALA A 66 20.64 -7.68 14.12
C ALA A 66 19.76 -8.88 14.44
N GLY A 67 20.36 -9.98 14.83
CA GLY A 67 19.63 -11.16 15.30
C GLY A 67 18.97 -10.97 16.67
N LEU A 68 19.49 -10.11 17.56
CA LEU A 68 18.88 -9.80 18.86
C LEU A 68 18.55 -8.32 19.02
N GLY A 69 19.48 -7.39 18.75
CA GLY A 69 19.19 -5.99 19.04
C GLY A 69 20.03 -4.96 18.30
N ASN A 70 19.43 -3.79 18.08
CA ASN A 70 20.07 -2.61 17.53
C ASN A 70 20.05 -1.46 18.54
N LEU A 71 21.17 -0.75 18.68
CA LEU A 71 21.32 0.43 19.53
C LEU A 71 21.83 1.62 18.72
N CYS A 72 21.16 2.76 18.85
CA CYS A 72 21.61 4.04 18.32
C CYS A 72 21.59 5.12 19.42
N LEU A 73 22.75 5.68 19.76
CA LEU A 73 22.89 6.60 20.88
C LEU A 73 22.47 8.05 20.57
N THR A 74 22.20 8.36 19.30
CA THR A 74 21.66 9.66 18.85
C THR A 74 20.38 9.42 18.05
N PRO A 75 19.71 10.46 17.53
CA PRO A 75 18.55 10.27 16.68
C PRO A 75 18.87 9.46 15.41
N LEU A 76 18.13 8.37 15.21
CA LEU A 76 18.21 7.47 14.06
C LEU A 76 17.68 8.14 12.80
N TYR A 77 18.40 7.95 11.70
CA TYR A 77 17.95 8.22 10.34
C TYR A 77 18.05 6.94 9.51
N GLY A 78 16.99 6.17 9.44
CA GLY A 78 16.99 4.92 8.69
C GLY A 78 16.16 3.82 9.33
N VAL A 79 16.64 2.58 9.23
CA VAL A 79 15.88 1.39 9.59
C VAL A 79 16.64 0.57 10.63
N GLN A 80 15.94 0.17 11.68
CA GLN A 80 16.40 -0.85 12.63
C GLN A 80 15.47 -2.05 12.56
N ILE A 81 16.03 -3.22 12.31
CA ILE A 81 15.30 -4.50 12.29
C ILE A 81 16.00 -5.50 13.19
N SER A 82 15.27 -6.00 14.17
CA SER A 82 15.74 -7.10 15.02
C SER A 82 14.55 -7.82 15.66
N PRO A 83 14.62 -9.15 15.86
CA PRO A 83 13.53 -9.88 16.49
C PRO A 83 13.25 -9.45 17.94
N LEU A 84 14.28 -9.04 18.70
CA LEU A 84 14.12 -8.76 20.12
C LEU A 84 13.96 -7.26 20.40
N ASN A 85 14.98 -6.42 20.13
CA ASN A 85 14.89 -5.01 20.50
C ASN A 85 15.55 -4.03 19.53
N ASN A 86 14.95 -2.83 19.39
CA ASN A 86 15.52 -1.67 18.72
C ASN A 86 15.46 -0.47 19.67
N LEU A 87 16.62 0.10 19.96
CA LEU A 87 16.77 1.20 20.90
C LEU A 87 17.36 2.42 20.20
N SER A 88 16.74 3.61 20.39
CA SER A 88 17.27 4.87 19.88
C SER A 88 16.92 6.05 20.76
N ARG A 89 17.73 7.12 20.73
CA ARG A 89 17.42 8.40 21.41
C ARG A 89 16.40 9.24 20.67
N GLY A 90 16.01 8.86 19.49
CA GLY A 90 15.00 9.49 18.64
C GLY A 90 14.97 8.83 17.28
N VAL A 91 13.89 9.01 16.54
CA VAL A 91 13.80 8.63 15.14
C VAL A 91 13.34 9.87 14.38
N ARG A 92 14.23 10.50 13.65
CA ARG A 92 13.88 11.68 12.85
C ARG A 92 13.20 11.34 11.54
N LYS A 93 13.61 10.23 10.92
CA LYS A 93 12.95 9.61 9.75
C LYS A 93 13.37 8.14 9.73
N GLY A 94 12.47 7.22 9.95
CA GLY A 94 12.87 5.82 9.91
C GLY A 94 11.81 4.85 10.40
N VAL A 95 12.26 3.60 10.48
CA VAL A 95 11.43 2.45 10.84
C VAL A 95 12.15 1.62 11.89
N GLN A 96 11.45 1.22 12.92
CA GLN A 96 11.91 0.20 13.88
C GLN A 96 10.96 -0.99 13.84
N LEU A 97 11.47 -2.17 13.51
CA LEU A 97 10.72 -3.43 13.48
C LEU A 97 11.35 -4.45 14.41
N GLY A 98 10.62 -4.87 15.43
CA GLY A 98 11.13 -5.83 16.40
C GLY A 98 10.16 -6.14 17.53
N GLY A 99 10.52 -7.04 18.42
CA GLY A 99 9.70 -7.34 19.61
C GLY A 99 9.49 -6.11 20.48
N LEU A 100 10.55 -5.39 20.79
CA LEU A 100 10.57 -4.17 21.59
C LEU A 100 11.19 -3.03 20.79
N ASN A 101 10.46 -1.94 20.56
CA ASN A 101 10.97 -0.74 19.94
C ASN A 101 10.88 0.41 20.93
N ILE A 102 12.01 0.98 21.31
CA ILE A 102 12.10 2.04 22.33
C ILE A 102 12.82 3.26 21.76
N THR A 103 12.13 4.38 21.75
CA THR A 103 12.67 5.68 21.32
C THR A 103 12.55 6.68 22.48
N SER A 104 13.69 6.99 23.14
CA SER A 104 13.74 7.99 24.20
C SER A 104 13.85 9.41 23.63
N GLY A 105 12.80 9.87 22.97
CA GLY A 105 12.71 11.16 22.29
C GLY A 105 11.64 11.17 21.20
N ASP A 106 11.83 12.02 20.18
CA ASP A 106 10.88 12.17 19.08
C ASP A 106 10.89 10.95 18.16
N MET A 107 9.72 10.38 17.93
CA MET A 107 9.48 9.33 16.94
C MET A 107 8.73 9.89 15.73
N ARG A 108 9.45 10.10 14.61
CA ARG A 108 8.89 10.60 13.34
C ARG A 108 9.03 9.55 12.25
N GLY A 109 8.31 8.44 12.41
CA GLY A 109 8.38 7.30 11.51
C GLY A 109 7.42 6.21 11.94
N VAL A 110 7.82 4.94 11.78
CA VAL A 110 7.00 3.77 12.09
C VAL A 110 7.72 2.87 13.11
N GLN A 111 7.02 2.49 14.15
CA GLN A 111 7.39 1.41 15.04
C GLN A 111 6.40 0.25 14.87
N GLY A 112 6.90 -0.94 14.54
CA GLY A 112 6.13 -2.17 14.42
C GLY A 112 6.67 -3.26 15.34
N GLY A 113 5.84 -3.78 16.27
CA GLY A 113 6.30 -4.81 17.18
C GLY A 113 5.32 -5.18 18.28
N VAL A 114 5.77 -6.00 19.22
CA VAL A 114 4.94 -6.38 20.37
C VAL A 114 4.76 -5.19 21.31
N TYR A 115 5.84 -4.48 21.62
CA TYR A 115 5.84 -3.31 22.48
C TYR A 115 6.56 -2.14 21.77
N ASN A 116 5.90 -1.00 21.69
CA ASN A 116 6.44 0.22 21.11
C ASN A 116 6.37 1.35 22.14
N TYR A 117 7.49 2.04 22.36
CA TYR A 117 7.59 3.20 23.23
C TYR A 117 8.22 4.40 22.51
N ALA A 118 7.67 5.58 22.72
CA ALA A 118 8.26 6.84 22.29
C ALA A 118 7.95 7.96 23.30
N ASP A 119 8.91 8.86 23.61
CA ASP A 119 8.59 10.04 24.42
C ASP A 119 7.62 10.96 23.68
N THR A 120 7.87 11.26 22.41
CA THR A 120 6.97 12.07 21.57
C THR A 120 6.66 11.34 20.28
N LEU A 121 5.40 11.01 20.05
CA LEU A 121 4.96 10.33 18.82
C LEU A 121 4.43 11.34 17.79
N CYS A 122 5.15 11.47 16.68
CA CYS A 122 4.72 12.21 15.48
C CYS A 122 4.56 11.29 14.27
N GLY A 123 4.54 9.99 14.47
CA GLY A 123 4.50 8.91 13.48
C GLY A 123 3.45 7.86 13.82
N VAL A 124 3.78 6.60 13.53
CA VAL A 124 2.87 5.46 13.66
C VAL A 124 3.47 4.41 14.59
N GLN A 125 2.67 3.91 15.52
CA GLN A 125 2.97 2.72 16.32
C GLN A 125 1.94 1.63 16.02
N ILE A 126 2.41 0.44 15.63
CA ILE A 126 1.59 -0.74 15.38
C ILE A 126 2.11 -1.88 16.24
N GLY A 127 1.30 -2.39 17.16
CA GLY A 127 1.75 -3.46 18.06
C GLY A 127 0.70 -3.92 19.06
N LEU A 128 1.07 -4.87 19.90
CA LEU A 128 0.16 -5.28 20.97
C LEU A 128 0.04 -4.18 22.03
N VAL A 129 1.16 -3.56 22.41
CA VAL A 129 1.20 -2.45 23.37
C VAL A 129 1.95 -1.27 22.79
N ASN A 130 1.30 -0.14 22.69
CA ASN A 130 1.88 1.12 22.23
C ASN A 130 1.82 2.17 23.34
N VAL A 131 2.97 2.78 23.64
CA VAL A 131 3.11 3.73 24.74
C VAL A 131 3.79 4.99 24.24
N ASN A 132 3.28 6.16 24.65
CA ASN A 132 3.98 7.43 24.49
C ASN A 132 3.61 8.44 25.59
N ASP A 133 4.49 9.39 25.85
CA ASP A 133 4.23 10.46 26.79
C ASP A 133 3.50 11.62 26.10
N ARG A 134 3.93 12.00 24.91
CA ARG A 134 3.30 13.05 24.09
C ARG A 134 2.95 12.51 22.70
N ASN A 135 1.76 12.86 22.22
CA ASN A 135 1.25 12.39 20.94
C ASN A 135 0.62 13.54 20.12
N PRO A 136 1.41 14.51 19.67
CA PRO A 136 0.85 15.70 19.01
C PRO A 136 0.24 15.41 17.63
N ARG A 137 0.73 14.37 16.90
CA ARG A 137 0.28 14.05 15.53
C ARG A 137 0.39 12.58 15.20
N GLY A 138 0.57 11.71 16.19
CA GLY A 138 0.81 10.29 15.98
C GLY A 138 -0.45 9.45 15.88
N PHE A 139 -0.28 8.26 15.37
CA PHE A 139 -1.30 7.22 15.25
C PHE A 139 -0.83 5.96 15.98
N GLN A 140 -1.68 5.40 16.82
CA GLN A 140 -1.44 4.13 17.50
C GLN A 140 -2.50 3.11 17.10
N PHE A 141 -2.05 1.93 16.69
CA PHE A 141 -2.91 0.77 16.41
C PHE A 141 -2.42 -0.44 17.19
N GLY A 142 -3.25 -0.97 18.10
CA GLY A 142 -2.86 -2.11 18.92
C GLY A 142 -3.90 -2.53 19.94
N PHE A 143 -3.60 -3.59 20.69
CA PHE A 143 -4.49 -4.03 21.78
C PHE A 143 -4.57 -2.98 22.87
N ILE A 144 -3.43 -2.48 23.32
CA ILE A 144 -3.33 -1.50 24.39
C ILE A 144 -2.57 -0.28 23.87
N ASN A 145 -3.21 0.89 23.90
CA ASN A 145 -2.57 2.16 23.56
C ASN A 145 -2.60 3.07 24.79
N LEU A 146 -1.41 3.44 25.28
CA LEU A 146 -1.22 4.32 26.41
C LEU A 146 -0.59 5.63 25.92
N SER A 147 -1.18 6.77 26.29
CA SER A 147 -0.65 8.08 25.95
C SER A 147 -1.05 9.13 26.96
N ASN A 148 -0.10 9.96 27.35
CA ASN A 148 -0.36 11.09 28.24
C ASN A 148 -0.87 12.35 27.52
N ASP A 149 -1.12 12.27 26.19
CA ASP A 149 -1.55 13.39 25.36
C ASP A 149 -2.95 13.19 24.74
N LEU A 150 -3.65 14.32 24.53
CA LEU A 150 -5.00 14.38 23.95
C LEU A 150 -5.03 14.22 22.44
N SER A 151 -3.96 14.55 21.74
CA SER A 151 -4.03 14.97 20.34
C SER A 151 -3.85 13.86 19.31
N GLY A 152 -3.35 12.69 19.65
CA GLY A 152 -3.14 11.58 18.72
C GLY A 152 -4.38 10.72 18.47
N VAL A 153 -4.39 9.98 17.38
CA VAL A 153 -5.43 8.99 17.07
C VAL A 153 -5.02 7.64 17.63
N ARG A 154 -5.89 7.00 18.38
CA ARG A 154 -5.66 5.69 18.99
C ARG A 154 -6.79 4.75 18.64
N LEU A 155 -6.46 3.61 18.05
CA LEU A 155 -7.37 2.53 17.70
C LEU A 155 -6.90 1.24 18.37
N GLY A 156 -7.69 0.73 19.28
CA GLY A 156 -7.35 -0.50 20.01
C GLY A 156 -8.39 -0.87 21.03
N LEU A 157 -8.19 -2.05 21.64
CA LEU A 157 -9.10 -2.58 22.62
C LEU A 157 -9.14 -1.69 23.88
N LEU A 158 -7.97 -1.28 24.36
CA LEU A 158 -7.78 -0.38 25.48
C LEU A 158 -7.01 0.85 25.04
N ASN A 159 -7.64 2.04 25.12
CA ASN A 159 -7.01 3.31 24.81
C ASN A 159 -7.05 4.19 26.07
N VAL A 160 -5.94 4.23 26.81
CA VAL A 160 -5.90 4.85 28.14
C VAL A 160 -4.86 5.95 28.23
N GLY A 161 -5.16 6.99 28.99
CA GLY A 161 -4.24 8.08 29.33
C GLY A 161 -4.97 9.15 30.13
N PRO A 162 -4.24 10.07 30.80
CA PRO A 162 -4.83 11.19 31.57
C PRO A 162 -5.77 12.05 30.74
N ALA A 163 -5.54 12.06 29.45
CA ALA A 163 -6.28 12.83 28.46
C ALA A 163 -7.45 12.06 27.81
N THR A 164 -7.60 10.80 28.10
CA THR A 164 -8.71 9.97 27.62
C THR A 164 -9.85 10.04 28.61
N THR A 165 -11.02 10.44 28.17
CA THR A 165 -12.20 10.38 29.01
C THR A 165 -12.64 8.92 29.11
N THR A 166 -12.66 8.39 30.32
CA THR A 166 -13.12 7.03 30.62
C THR A 166 -14.49 7.08 31.26
N ASP A 167 -15.46 6.46 30.62
CA ASP A 167 -16.80 6.35 31.14
C ASP A 167 -17.11 4.87 31.50
N LEU A 168 -17.77 4.64 32.62
CA LEU A 168 -18.43 3.38 32.95
C LEU A 168 -19.86 3.46 32.46
N LEU A 169 -20.30 2.47 31.69
CA LEU A 169 -21.67 2.34 31.18
C LEU A 169 -22.37 1.20 31.91
N VAL A 170 -23.59 1.44 32.37
CA VAL A 170 -24.50 0.41 32.92
C VAL A 170 -25.81 0.53 32.16
N PHE A 171 -26.20 -0.51 31.43
CA PHE A 171 -27.34 -0.43 30.54
C PHE A 171 -28.03 -1.77 30.33
N GLY A 172 -29.25 -1.71 29.86
CA GLY A 172 -30.05 -2.85 29.47
C GLY A 172 -30.88 -2.53 28.22
N GLY A 173 -31.56 -3.52 27.69
CA GLY A 173 -32.36 -3.33 26.49
C GLY A 173 -33.18 -4.56 26.09
N ASN A 174 -33.68 -4.52 24.86
CA ASN A 174 -34.49 -5.62 24.32
C ASN A 174 -33.69 -6.87 23.96
N SER A 175 -32.35 -6.75 23.83
CA SER A 175 -31.46 -7.87 23.51
C SER A 175 -30.58 -8.31 24.68
N THR A 176 -30.49 -7.50 25.73
CA THR A 176 -29.62 -7.73 26.88
C THR A 176 -30.30 -7.33 28.18
N ALA A 177 -30.22 -8.19 29.20
CA ALA A 177 -30.85 -7.91 30.48
C ALA A 177 -30.11 -6.86 31.29
N GLY A 178 -28.79 -6.91 31.26
CA GLY A 178 -27.93 -5.97 31.96
C GLY A 178 -26.50 -6.08 31.46
N ASN A 179 -25.87 -4.95 31.27
CA ASN A 179 -24.50 -4.86 30.80
C ASN A 179 -23.72 -3.85 31.62
N ILE A 180 -22.43 -4.12 31.74
CA ILE A 180 -21.44 -3.19 32.25
C ILE A 180 -20.31 -3.06 31.23
N ALA A 181 -19.88 -1.85 30.93
CA ALA A 181 -18.85 -1.59 29.92
C ALA A 181 -18.01 -0.38 30.25
N TRP A 182 -16.74 -0.39 29.78
CA TRP A 182 -15.87 0.77 29.79
C TRP A 182 -15.85 1.40 28.42
N ARG A 183 -16.07 2.72 28.36
CA ARG A 183 -15.97 3.53 27.15
C ARG A 183 -14.77 4.45 27.24
N PHE A 184 -13.83 4.32 26.31
CA PHE A 184 -12.65 5.15 26.19
C PHE A 184 -12.86 6.13 25.06
N ARG A 185 -13.01 7.43 25.37
CA ARG A 185 -13.21 8.49 24.39
C ARG A 185 -11.89 9.19 24.11
N ASN A 186 -11.55 9.28 22.84
CA ASN A 186 -10.46 10.08 22.31
C ASN A 186 -11.07 11.12 21.38
N ARG A 187 -10.52 12.25 21.25
CA ARG A 187 -10.92 13.43 20.43
C ARG A 187 -12.27 13.36 19.67
N SER A 188 -12.51 12.36 18.83
CA SER A 188 -13.78 12.18 18.09
C SER A 188 -14.21 10.72 17.95
N ALA A 189 -13.37 9.79 18.37
CA ALA A 189 -13.60 8.36 18.31
C ALA A 189 -13.66 7.78 19.71
N TYR A 190 -14.34 6.64 19.84
CA TYR A 190 -14.37 5.89 21.09
C TYR A 190 -14.32 4.39 20.84
N SER A 191 -13.89 3.67 21.86
CA SER A 191 -14.04 2.22 21.94
C SER A 191 -14.78 1.84 23.24
N ILE A 192 -15.56 0.79 23.17
CA ILE A 192 -16.28 0.23 24.30
C ILE A 192 -15.90 -1.24 24.40
N ILE A 193 -15.53 -1.68 25.60
CA ILE A 193 -15.41 -3.09 25.95
C ILE A 193 -16.31 -3.38 27.13
N GLY A 194 -17.06 -4.45 27.03
CA GLY A 194 -18.01 -4.78 28.11
C GLY A 194 -18.42 -6.23 28.14
N THR A 195 -19.15 -6.55 29.20
CA THR A 195 -19.76 -7.85 29.41
C THR A 195 -21.19 -7.68 29.90
N GLY A 196 -21.99 -8.71 29.74
CA GLY A 196 -23.34 -8.68 30.23
C GLY A 196 -24.13 -9.95 29.92
N PHE A 197 -25.43 -9.89 30.22
CA PHE A 197 -26.35 -10.99 30.00
C PHE A 197 -27.12 -10.74 28.71
N TYR A 198 -27.08 -11.70 27.81
CA TYR A 198 -27.71 -11.60 26.50
C TYR A 198 -28.97 -12.50 26.46
N TYR A 199 -30.09 -11.97 25.99
CA TYR A 199 -31.28 -12.80 25.73
C TYR A 199 -31.07 -13.50 24.38
N ALA A 200 -30.80 -14.82 24.45
CA ALA A 200 -30.67 -15.63 23.26
C ALA A 200 -32.01 -15.94 22.58
N ASP A 201 -33.14 -15.54 23.17
CA ASP A 201 -34.52 -15.81 22.71
C ASP A 201 -34.90 -17.29 22.60
N PHE A 202 -34.17 -18.17 23.29
CA PHE A 202 -34.58 -19.53 23.53
C PHE A 202 -35.08 -19.62 24.95
N ASP A 203 -36.35 -19.83 25.17
CA ASP A 203 -36.96 -20.21 26.41
C ASP A 203 -36.41 -19.49 27.69
N ARG A 204 -36.07 -18.21 27.58
CA ARG A 204 -35.50 -17.37 28.64
C ARG A 204 -34.16 -17.86 29.20
N ARG A 205 -33.35 -18.53 28.40
CA ARG A 205 -32.06 -19.08 28.86
C ARG A 205 -31.05 -18.02 29.19
N PHE A 206 -30.34 -18.27 30.26
CA PHE A 206 -29.25 -17.42 30.73
C PHE A 206 -28.03 -17.58 29.81
N SER A 207 -27.54 -16.48 29.26
CA SER A 207 -26.34 -16.43 28.44
C SER A 207 -25.47 -15.24 28.82
N GLY A 208 -24.14 -15.46 28.86
CA GLY A 208 -23.15 -14.39 29.01
C GLY A 208 -22.70 -13.86 27.69
N SER A 209 -22.33 -12.60 27.65
CA SER A 209 -21.69 -12.01 26.46
C SER A 209 -20.51 -11.16 26.85
N VAL A 210 -19.47 -11.18 25.96
CA VAL A 210 -18.39 -10.21 25.94
C VAL A 210 -18.47 -9.48 24.61
N PHE A 211 -18.42 -8.17 24.66
CA PHE A 211 -18.57 -7.36 23.45
C PHE A 211 -17.52 -6.26 23.36
N TYR A 212 -17.21 -5.92 22.10
CA TYR A 212 -16.37 -4.80 21.72
C TYR A 212 -17.09 -3.96 20.68
N ARG A 213 -17.04 -2.63 20.86
CA ARG A 213 -17.65 -1.65 19.95
C ARG A 213 -16.65 -0.54 19.65
N MET A 214 -16.69 -0.03 18.44
CA MET A 214 -15.92 1.16 18.04
C MET A 214 -16.81 2.13 17.30
N GLY A 215 -16.62 3.41 17.55
CA GLY A 215 -17.48 4.42 16.98
C GLY A 215 -16.91 5.83 16.99
N ARG A 216 -17.71 6.73 16.48
CA ARG A 216 -17.47 8.18 16.50
C ARG A 216 -18.59 8.88 17.21
N TYR A 217 -18.25 9.97 17.89
CA TYR A 217 -19.22 10.82 18.52
C TYR A 217 -19.16 12.24 17.97
N PHE A 218 -20.31 12.89 17.97
CA PHE A 218 -20.52 14.25 17.46
C PHE A 218 -21.18 15.06 18.57
N PRO A 219 -20.45 15.92 19.29
CA PRO A 219 -21.05 16.78 20.31
C PRO A 219 -21.92 17.82 19.61
N LEU A 220 -23.20 17.81 19.90
CA LEU A 220 -24.17 18.83 19.43
C LEU A 220 -24.22 20.01 20.37
N SER A 221 -23.99 19.77 21.66
CA SER A 221 -23.88 20.80 22.71
C SER A 221 -22.96 20.27 23.84
N PRO A 222 -22.59 21.11 24.82
CA PRO A 222 -21.80 20.64 25.97
C PRO A 222 -22.43 19.50 26.76
N ARG A 223 -23.74 19.30 26.64
CA ARG A 223 -24.48 18.27 27.35
C ARG A 223 -25.04 17.17 26.44
N LEU A 224 -25.18 17.41 25.15
CA LEU A 224 -25.81 16.49 24.20
C LEU A 224 -24.82 16.01 23.16
N THR A 225 -24.65 14.70 23.06
CA THR A 225 -23.74 14.06 22.10
C THR A 225 -24.52 12.98 21.33
N VAL A 226 -24.37 12.97 20.02
CA VAL A 226 -24.81 11.87 19.16
C VAL A 226 -23.60 11.03 18.80
N SER A 227 -23.76 9.71 18.80
CA SER A 227 -22.70 8.78 18.45
C SER A 227 -23.19 7.65 17.59
N ALA A 228 -22.30 7.09 16.76
CA ALA A 228 -22.55 5.92 15.94
C ALA A 228 -21.44 4.91 16.16
N ASP A 229 -21.79 3.65 16.34
CA ASP A 229 -20.85 2.55 16.50
C ASP A 229 -21.24 1.28 15.76
N ILE A 230 -20.21 0.48 15.51
CA ILE A 230 -20.34 -0.91 15.11
C ILE A 230 -19.74 -1.78 16.20
N GLY A 231 -20.33 -2.93 16.44
CA GLY A 231 -19.88 -3.80 17.51
C GLY A 231 -20.01 -5.27 17.19
N TYR A 232 -19.14 -6.01 17.85
CA TYR A 232 -19.13 -7.46 17.86
C TYR A 232 -19.38 -7.95 19.28
N ALA A 233 -20.24 -8.93 19.44
CA ALA A 233 -20.48 -9.62 20.71
C ALA A 233 -20.30 -11.12 20.54
N HIS A 234 -19.50 -11.72 21.41
CA HIS A 234 -19.45 -13.16 21.61
C HIS A 234 -20.42 -13.52 22.70
N ILE A 235 -21.27 -14.54 22.48
CA ILE A 235 -22.32 -14.95 23.36
C ILE A 235 -22.12 -16.44 23.65
N GLU A 236 -22.08 -16.78 24.95
CA GLU A 236 -21.99 -18.14 25.44
C GLU A 236 -23.27 -18.49 26.23
N THR A 237 -23.93 -19.59 25.88
CA THR A 237 -25.08 -20.09 26.61
C THR A 237 -24.63 -21.15 27.61
N PHE A 238 -25.01 -21.02 28.88
CA PHE A 238 -24.50 -21.86 29.99
C PHE A 238 -25.26 -23.15 30.22
N GLU A 239 -26.18 -23.52 29.36
CA GLU A 239 -27.01 -24.73 29.57
C GLU A 239 -26.46 -25.94 28.78
N GLU A 240 -26.92 -27.16 29.23
CA GLU A 240 -26.46 -28.46 28.73
C GLU A 240 -26.59 -28.65 27.23
N LYS A 241 -25.65 -29.43 26.69
CA LYS A 241 -25.50 -29.77 25.25
C LYS A 241 -26.75 -30.50 24.74
N SER A 242 -27.60 -29.79 24.01
CA SER A 242 -28.54 -30.46 23.10
C SER A 242 -28.10 -30.20 21.66
N SER A 243 -28.20 -31.21 20.78
CA SER A 243 -27.78 -31.12 19.38
C SER A 243 -28.48 -30.02 18.58
N ASP A 244 -29.62 -29.54 19.06
CA ASP A 244 -30.48 -28.62 18.31
C ASP A 244 -30.40 -27.16 18.80
N ARG A 245 -29.54 -26.87 19.76
CA ARG A 245 -29.45 -25.53 20.38
C ARG A 245 -28.03 -24.98 20.39
N PRO A 246 -27.83 -23.73 19.95
CA PRO A 246 -26.52 -23.13 19.89
C PRO A 246 -25.93 -22.90 21.28
N GLN A 247 -24.68 -23.32 21.48
CA GLN A 247 -23.93 -23.02 22.68
C GLN A 247 -23.13 -21.74 22.56
N ARG A 248 -22.64 -21.45 21.32
CA ARG A 248 -21.81 -20.30 21.01
C ARG A 248 -22.36 -19.53 19.83
N LEU A 249 -22.61 -18.26 20.08
CA LEU A 249 -23.17 -17.34 19.12
C LEU A 249 -22.25 -16.11 19.00
N PHE A 250 -22.30 -15.46 17.87
CA PHE A 250 -21.76 -14.12 17.73
C PHE A 250 -22.83 -13.17 17.18
N SER A 251 -22.70 -11.90 17.51
CA SER A 251 -23.60 -10.86 17.03
C SER A 251 -22.81 -9.69 16.48
N LEU A 252 -23.14 -9.28 15.26
CA LEU A 252 -22.68 -8.04 14.66
C LEU A 252 -23.80 -7.01 14.75
N GLN A 253 -23.50 -5.82 15.23
CA GLN A 253 -24.50 -4.81 15.53
C GLN A 253 -24.02 -3.43 15.10
N GLY A 254 -24.88 -2.66 14.46
CA GLY A 254 -24.70 -1.24 14.18
C GLY A 254 -25.65 -0.42 15.02
N ARG A 255 -25.19 0.69 15.61
CA ARG A 255 -25.95 1.49 16.57
C ARG A 255 -25.79 2.97 16.36
N LEU A 256 -26.83 3.69 16.73
CA LEU A 256 -26.85 5.14 16.92
C LEU A 256 -27.27 5.43 18.34
N SER A 257 -26.54 6.26 19.04
CA SER A 257 -26.81 6.60 20.43
C SER A 257 -26.90 8.12 20.60
N ILE A 258 -27.78 8.51 21.52
CA ILE A 258 -27.91 9.88 22.01
C ILE A 258 -27.55 9.86 23.48
N ASP A 259 -26.48 10.55 23.84
CA ASP A 259 -25.99 10.70 25.20
C ASP A 259 -26.32 12.09 25.72
N TYR A 260 -26.95 12.17 26.90
CA TYR A 260 -27.22 13.43 27.61
C TYR A 260 -26.51 13.45 28.95
N GLN A 261 -25.73 14.49 29.21
CA GLN A 261 -24.95 14.65 30.42
C GLN A 261 -25.69 15.56 31.40
N PHE A 262 -26.09 15.00 32.53
CA PHE A 262 -26.79 15.75 33.61
C PHE A 262 -25.84 16.66 34.41
N GLY A 263 -24.59 16.21 34.59
CA GLY A 263 -23.56 16.90 35.33
C GLY A 263 -22.16 16.45 34.93
N ARG A 264 -21.14 16.79 35.71
CA ARG A 264 -19.73 16.47 35.41
C ARG A 264 -19.46 14.97 35.37
N HIS A 265 -20.18 14.17 36.13
CA HIS A 265 -19.91 12.73 36.34
C HIS A 265 -21.03 11.80 35.88
N VAL A 266 -22.25 12.27 35.74
CA VAL A 266 -23.40 11.42 35.46
C VAL A 266 -24.16 11.87 34.22
N GLY A 267 -24.51 10.91 33.37
CA GLY A 267 -25.34 11.10 32.20
C GLY A 267 -26.20 9.88 31.94
N ALA A 268 -27.06 9.98 30.95
CA ALA A 268 -27.84 8.85 30.46
C ALA A 268 -27.74 8.79 28.93
N PHE A 269 -27.99 7.63 28.37
CA PHE A 269 -28.03 7.44 26.93
C PHE A 269 -29.17 6.52 26.51
N VAL A 270 -29.58 6.71 25.25
CA VAL A 270 -30.51 5.83 24.56
C VAL A 270 -29.88 5.46 23.24
N THR A 271 -29.98 4.18 22.88
CA THR A 271 -29.38 3.62 21.68
C THR A 271 -30.42 2.92 20.84
N GLY A 272 -30.46 3.19 19.56
CA GLY A 272 -31.21 2.44 18.57
C GLY A 272 -30.26 1.82 17.55
N GLY A 273 -30.55 0.59 17.13
CA GLY A 273 -29.67 -0.09 16.19
C GLY A 273 -30.29 -1.34 15.57
N TYR A 274 -29.46 -2.08 14.89
CA TYR A 274 -29.82 -3.36 14.29
C TYR A 274 -28.73 -4.39 14.54
N GLY A 275 -29.13 -5.58 14.98
CA GLY A 275 -28.22 -6.67 15.31
C GLY A 275 -28.51 -7.93 14.50
N HIS A 276 -27.45 -8.60 14.12
CA HIS A 276 -27.45 -9.88 13.40
C HIS A 276 -26.68 -10.91 14.20
N THR A 277 -27.35 -11.96 14.67
CA THR A 277 -26.78 -13.01 15.53
C THR A 277 -26.74 -14.35 14.80
N ARG A 278 -25.62 -15.10 14.97
CA ARG A 278 -25.35 -16.40 14.33
C ARG A 278 -24.69 -17.42 15.23
N TRP A 279 -24.77 -18.68 14.81
CA TRP A 279 -23.99 -19.79 15.38
C TRP A 279 -22.60 -19.87 14.78
N TYR A 280 -21.62 -20.20 15.59
CA TYR A 280 -20.29 -20.50 15.08
C TYR A 280 -20.24 -21.86 14.35
N ALA A 281 -20.88 -22.90 14.92
CA ALA A 281 -20.69 -24.28 14.48
C ALA A 281 -21.31 -24.62 13.12
N HIS A 282 -22.45 -24.08 12.78
CA HIS A 282 -23.18 -24.44 11.55
C HIS A 282 -23.46 -23.24 10.66
N HIS A 283 -22.89 -22.11 10.99
CA HIS A 283 -23.15 -20.84 10.32
C HIS A 283 -24.64 -20.52 10.10
N ALA A 284 -25.52 -21.25 10.77
CA ALA A 284 -26.95 -21.06 10.68
C ALA A 284 -27.33 -19.70 11.27
N ARG A 285 -28.19 -19.00 10.57
CA ARG A 285 -28.75 -17.75 11.04
C ARG A 285 -29.61 -18.03 12.25
N PHE A 286 -29.36 -17.31 13.35
CA PHE A 286 -30.14 -17.42 14.56
C PHE A 286 -31.26 -16.38 14.57
N ARG A 287 -30.90 -15.08 14.60
CA ARG A 287 -31.88 -14.01 14.63
C ARG A 287 -31.36 -12.67 14.19
N ASN A 288 -32.26 -11.89 13.56
CA ASN A 288 -32.04 -10.47 13.30
C ASN A 288 -33.10 -9.71 14.08
N LYS A 289 -32.69 -8.66 14.81
CA LYS A 289 -33.65 -7.79 15.44
C LYS A 289 -33.15 -6.36 15.63
N PRO A 290 -34.08 -5.40 15.73
CA PRO A 290 -33.72 -4.07 16.19
C PRO A 290 -33.15 -4.16 17.61
N VAL A 291 -32.11 -3.38 17.86
CA VAL A 291 -31.45 -3.22 19.15
C VAL A 291 -31.94 -1.91 19.76
N LEU A 292 -32.53 -1.97 20.92
CA LEU A 292 -32.94 -0.81 21.71
C LEU A 292 -32.29 -0.95 23.09
N GLU A 293 -31.42 0.01 23.43
CA GLU A 293 -30.73 0.01 24.73
C GLU A 293 -30.89 1.37 25.40
N ALA A 294 -30.93 1.36 26.71
CA ALA A 294 -30.92 2.57 27.51
C ALA A 294 -30.07 2.34 28.77
N GLY A 295 -29.40 3.36 29.23
CA GLY A 295 -28.54 3.23 30.41
C GLY A 295 -27.97 4.53 30.93
N MET A 296 -27.14 4.34 31.95
CA MET A 296 -26.45 5.42 32.65
C MET A 296 -24.95 5.45 32.24
N THR A 297 -24.43 6.63 32.15
CA THR A 297 -23.00 6.88 31.95
C THR A 297 -22.42 7.49 33.21
N PHE A 298 -21.38 6.86 33.75
CA PHE A 298 -20.59 7.40 34.86
C PHE A 298 -19.21 7.79 34.37
N ARG A 299 -18.92 9.10 34.31
CA ARG A 299 -17.64 9.61 33.88
C ARG A 299 -16.63 9.50 35.02
N LEU A 300 -15.60 8.66 34.81
CA LEU A 300 -14.56 8.39 35.79
C LEU A 300 -13.46 9.44 35.75
N THR A 301 -13.16 9.97 34.54
CA THR A 301 -12.22 11.07 34.36
C THR A 301 -12.98 12.32 33.94
N PRO A 302 -12.77 13.48 34.61
CA PRO A 302 -13.39 14.74 34.21
C PRO A 302 -12.96 15.10 32.79
N ALA A 303 -13.89 15.64 32.00
CA ALA A 303 -13.54 16.23 30.73
C ALA A 303 -12.57 17.38 30.97
N HIS A 304 -11.37 17.31 30.38
CA HIS A 304 -10.53 18.49 30.31
C HIS A 304 -11.29 19.54 29.48
N ASP A 305 -11.30 20.78 29.96
CA ASP A 305 -11.84 21.90 29.20
C ASP A 305 -11.25 21.86 27.78
N GLU A 306 -12.12 21.87 26.79
CA GLU A 306 -11.71 21.86 25.39
C GLU A 306 -10.77 23.03 25.15
N GLN A 307 -9.50 22.71 24.90
CA GLN A 307 -8.59 23.74 24.39
C GLN A 307 -9.14 24.23 23.04
N PRO A 308 -9.05 25.53 22.76
CA PRO A 308 -9.61 26.12 21.55
C PRO A 308 -9.21 25.33 20.31
N GLY A 309 -10.17 25.10 19.45
CA GLY A 309 -10.05 24.19 18.31
C GLY A 309 -8.86 24.55 17.40
N PHE A 310 -8.36 23.55 16.68
CA PHE A 310 -7.20 23.64 15.76
C PHE A 310 -7.19 24.92 14.90
N LEU A 311 -8.35 25.36 14.42
CA LEU A 311 -8.49 26.60 13.63
C LEU A 311 -8.23 27.86 14.44
N HIS A 312 -8.53 27.88 15.72
CA HIS A 312 -8.27 29.02 16.60
C HIS A 312 -6.78 29.11 16.97
N ARG A 313 -6.12 27.97 17.22
CA ARG A 313 -4.65 27.94 17.43
C ARG A 313 -3.86 28.30 16.16
N MET A 314 -4.33 27.89 14.99
CA MET A 314 -3.68 28.30 13.74
C MET A 314 -3.80 29.80 13.52
N ARG A 315 -4.92 30.42 13.89
CA ARG A 315 -5.13 31.85 13.75
C ARG A 315 -4.29 32.66 14.74
N THR A 316 -4.16 32.20 16.00
CA THR A 316 -3.27 32.81 17.00
C THR A 316 -1.79 32.67 16.64
N LEU A 317 -1.37 31.47 16.14
CA LEU A 317 0.00 31.28 15.67
C LEU A 317 0.31 32.12 14.43
N GLU A 318 -0.65 32.32 13.53
CA GLU A 318 -0.51 33.17 12.35
C GLU A 318 -0.41 34.65 12.76
N GLU A 319 -1.21 35.09 13.73
CA GLU A 319 -1.18 36.44 14.30
C GLU A 319 0.11 36.70 15.12
N GLU A 320 0.60 35.74 15.92
CA GLU A 320 1.86 35.83 16.65
C GLU A 320 3.08 35.82 15.71
N THR A 321 3.04 35.01 14.64
CA THR A 321 4.13 34.97 13.66
C THR A 321 4.20 36.27 12.84
N LEU A 322 3.06 36.86 12.50
CA LEU A 322 2.98 38.18 11.84
C LEU A 322 3.43 39.33 12.74
N ALA A 323 3.14 39.22 14.02
CA ALA A 323 3.57 40.26 15.01
C ALA A 323 5.08 40.21 15.29
N LEU A 324 5.71 39.01 15.18
CA LEU A 324 7.17 38.83 15.36
C LEU A 324 7.99 39.18 14.11
N ALA A 325 7.32 39.32 12.95
CA ALA A 325 8.01 39.37 11.65
C ALA A 325 8.46 40.76 11.22
N GLY A 326 8.21 41.82 11.97
CA GLY A 326 8.72 43.17 11.71
C GLY A 326 9.12 43.43 10.25
N ASP A 327 10.15 44.17 9.96
CA ASP A 327 10.63 44.52 8.61
C ASP A 327 11.12 43.37 7.72
N SER A 328 10.99 42.10 8.19
CA SER A 328 11.34 40.87 7.41
C SER A 328 10.13 40.22 6.75
N ALA A 329 8.98 40.92 6.64
CA ALA A 329 7.73 40.35 6.11
C ALA A 329 7.86 39.73 4.70
N GLU A 330 8.79 40.24 3.88
CA GLU A 330 9.06 39.72 2.55
C GLU A 330 9.78 38.36 2.58
N ALA A 331 10.75 38.18 3.47
CA ALA A 331 11.47 36.92 3.65
C ALA A 331 10.58 35.84 4.31
N VAL A 332 9.75 36.22 5.25
CA VAL A 332 8.75 35.35 5.87
C VAL A 332 7.63 35.00 4.89
N ARG A 333 7.20 35.93 4.04
CA ARG A 333 6.31 35.64 2.90
C ARG A 333 6.91 34.65 1.92
N GLN A 334 8.18 34.78 1.57
CA GLN A 334 8.87 33.80 0.71
C GLN A 334 9.02 32.44 1.41
N GLN A 335 9.31 32.38 2.69
CA GLN A 335 9.31 31.12 3.47
C GLN A 335 7.92 30.52 3.65
N LEU A 336 6.90 31.33 3.89
CA LEU A 336 5.49 30.89 3.94
C LEU A 336 5.01 30.41 2.56
N PHE A 337 5.42 31.04 1.46
CA PHE A 337 5.17 30.54 0.10
C PHE A 337 5.94 29.27 -0.20
N ALA A 338 7.13 29.07 0.36
CA ALA A 338 7.87 27.81 0.25
C ALA A 338 7.27 26.70 1.14
N CYS A 339 6.62 27.05 2.24
CA CYS A 339 5.93 26.12 3.14
C CYS A 339 4.45 25.89 2.81
N HIS A 340 3.82 26.75 2.02
CA HIS A 340 2.49 26.49 1.49
C HIS A 340 2.63 25.57 0.27
N ALA A 341 2.73 24.26 0.54
CA ALA A 341 2.26 23.29 -0.43
C ALA A 341 0.86 23.76 -0.92
N PRO A 342 0.57 23.70 -2.23
CA PRO A 342 -0.70 24.15 -2.79
C PRO A 342 -1.81 23.68 -1.87
N ARG A 343 -2.68 24.57 -1.43
CA ARG A 343 -3.76 24.25 -0.48
C ARG A 343 -4.43 23.00 -0.97
N ALA A 344 -4.11 21.87 -0.33
CA ALA A 344 -4.75 20.61 -0.62
C ALA A 344 -6.25 20.90 -0.60
N GLY A 345 -6.91 20.75 -1.74
CA GLY A 345 -8.31 21.09 -1.86
C GLY A 345 -9.07 20.48 -0.71
N ARG A 346 -10.10 21.14 -0.18
CA ARG A 346 -10.84 20.72 1.02
C ARG A 346 -11.02 19.19 1.01
N ARG A 347 -10.42 18.48 1.96
CA ARG A 347 -10.51 17.02 2.09
C ARG A 347 -11.97 16.61 2.24
N ARG A 348 -12.46 15.76 1.38
CA ARG A 348 -13.87 15.29 1.33
C ARG A 348 -13.94 13.76 1.47
N PRO A 349 -13.59 13.19 2.64
CA PRO A 349 -13.49 11.74 2.81
C PRO A 349 -14.82 11.02 2.54
N TRP A 350 -15.95 11.59 2.93
CA TRP A 350 -17.27 11.00 2.69
C TRP A 350 -17.66 10.97 1.22
N ARG A 351 -17.22 11.97 0.45
CA ARG A 351 -17.38 11.93 -1.01
C ARG A 351 -16.61 10.76 -1.60
N ALA A 352 -15.37 10.53 -1.17
CA ALA A 352 -14.58 9.40 -1.61
C ALA A 352 -15.26 8.05 -1.30
N VAL A 353 -15.84 7.89 -0.09
CA VAL A 353 -16.64 6.70 0.25
C VAL A 353 -17.82 6.52 -0.69
N ALA A 354 -18.58 7.58 -0.95
CA ALA A 354 -19.74 7.53 -1.83
C ALA A 354 -19.35 7.23 -3.29
N GLU A 355 -18.22 7.76 -3.77
CA GLU A 355 -17.68 7.47 -5.09
C GLU A 355 -17.22 6.01 -5.21
N VAL A 356 -16.52 5.47 -4.21
CA VAL A 356 -16.12 4.05 -4.18
C VAL A 356 -17.34 3.13 -4.24
N ALA A 357 -18.36 3.41 -3.41
CA ALA A 357 -19.62 2.66 -3.45
C ALA A 357 -20.34 2.81 -4.79
N GLY A 358 -20.35 4.03 -5.34
CA GLY A 358 -20.93 4.32 -6.65
C GLY A 358 -20.23 3.63 -7.82
N ILE A 359 -18.89 3.52 -7.77
CA ILE A 359 -18.11 2.78 -8.77
C ILE A 359 -18.50 1.31 -8.75
N ASN A 360 -18.52 0.68 -7.57
CA ASN A 360 -18.93 -0.73 -7.43
C ASN A 360 -20.35 -0.97 -7.95
N LEU A 361 -21.29 -0.11 -7.59
CA LEU A 361 -22.67 -0.22 -8.06
C LEU A 361 -22.78 -0.04 -9.58
N LEU A 362 -22.01 0.90 -10.15
CA LEU A 362 -22.02 1.19 -11.57
C LEU A 362 -21.42 0.03 -12.37
N VAL A 363 -20.27 -0.50 -11.94
CA VAL A 363 -19.60 -1.64 -12.59
C VAL A 363 -20.50 -2.87 -12.51
N ASN A 364 -20.97 -3.26 -11.31
CA ASN A 364 -21.90 -4.38 -11.17
C ASN A 364 -23.17 -4.20 -12.01
N SER A 365 -23.71 -2.99 -12.09
CA SER A 365 -24.90 -2.72 -12.92
C SER A 365 -24.60 -2.87 -14.41
N ALA A 366 -23.43 -2.41 -14.87
CA ALA A 366 -22.99 -2.58 -16.25
C ALA A 366 -22.81 -4.05 -16.59
N ASP A 367 -22.11 -4.80 -15.75
CA ASP A 367 -21.86 -6.22 -15.91
C ASP A 367 -23.16 -7.03 -15.91
N ARG A 368 -24.09 -6.69 -15.02
CA ARG A 368 -25.37 -7.36 -14.89
C ARG A 368 -26.37 -7.07 -16.02
N PHE A 369 -26.53 -5.79 -16.39
CA PHE A 369 -27.61 -5.35 -17.27
C PHE A 369 -27.16 -5.09 -18.72
N MET A 370 -25.88 -4.76 -18.94
CA MET A 370 -25.34 -4.51 -20.29
C MET A 370 -24.58 -5.71 -20.83
N LEU A 371 -23.72 -6.34 -20.00
CA LEU A 371 -22.89 -7.46 -20.42
C LEU A 371 -23.50 -8.83 -20.08
N HIS A 372 -24.53 -8.83 -19.23
CA HIS A 372 -25.29 -10.03 -18.81
C HIS A 372 -24.44 -11.12 -18.14
N TYR A 373 -23.37 -10.73 -17.45
CA TYR A 373 -22.52 -11.66 -16.72
C TYR A 373 -23.24 -12.29 -15.52
N ASP A 374 -23.08 -13.59 -15.34
CA ASP A 374 -23.75 -14.33 -14.27
C ASP A 374 -23.19 -14.00 -12.89
N TYR A 375 -21.88 -13.77 -12.80
CA TYR A 375 -21.25 -13.36 -11.53
C TYR A 375 -21.81 -12.04 -10.97
N ALA A 376 -22.30 -11.15 -11.80
CA ALA A 376 -22.84 -9.87 -11.37
C ALA A 376 -24.28 -9.93 -10.83
N LYS A 377 -24.93 -11.12 -10.86
CA LYS A 377 -26.30 -11.32 -10.33
C LYS A 377 -26.34 -11.46 -8.82
N THR A 378 -25.73 -10.51 -8.13
CA THR A 378 -25.61 -10.52 -6.67
C THR A 378 -26.96 -10.29 -5.98
N SER A 379 -27.08 -10.85 -4.77
CA SER A 379 -28.24 -10.77 -3.90
C SER A 379 -27.79 -10.73 -2.42
N ALA A 380 -28.68 -10.37 -1.51
CA ALA A 380 -28.37 -10.44 -0.08
C ALA A 380 -27.93 -11.84 0.38
N ALA A 381 -28.43 -12.90 -0.28
CA ALA A 381 -28.03 -14.27 0.01
C ALA A 381 -26.62 -14.60 -0.47
N THR A 382 -26.22 -14.12 -1.67
CA THR A 382 -24.87 -14.32 -2.20
C THR A 382 -23.84 -13.55 -1.39
N VAL A 383 -24.11 -12.28 -1.09
CA VAL A 383 -23.25 -11.46 -0.19
C VAL A 383 -23.04 -12.16 1.15
N TRP A 384 -24.11 -12.69 1.70
CA TRP A 384 -24.03 -13.41 2.96
C TRP A 384 -23.21 -14.71 2.84
N ARG A 385 -23.36 -15.45 1.76
CA ARG A 385 -22.59 -16.66 1.47
C ARG A 385 -21.09 -16.30 1.34
N ASN A 386 -20.74 -15.23 0.63
CA ASN A 386 -19.38 -14.76 0.45
C ASN A 386 -18.73 -14.39 1.79
N MET A 387 -19.47 -13.67 2.65
CA MET A 387 -18.97 -13.36 4.01
C MET A 387 -18.73 -14.60 4.89
N LYS A 388 -19.41 -15.71 4.60
CA LYS A 388 -19.35 -16.94 5.38
C LYS A 388 -18.24 -17.90 4.91
N ASN A 389 -18.09 -18.05 3.62
CA ASN A 389 -17.24 -19.09 3.04
C ASN A 389 -15.73 -18.80 3.17
N GLY A 390 -15.35 -17.52 3.46
CA GLY A 390 -13.95 -17.11 3.52
C GLY A 390 -13.33 -16.92 2.14
N PHE A 391 -12.04 -16.64 2.13
CA PHE A 391 -11.32 -16.27 0.92
C PHE A 391 -10.70 -17.49 0.24
N VAL A 392 -10.71 -17.47 -1.09
CA VAL A 392 -10.09 -18.46 -1.96
C VAL A 392 -8.98 -17.80 -2.81
N TRP A 393 -8.32 -18.60 -3.63
CA TRP A 393 -7.51 -18.14 -4.76
C TRP A 393 -8.35 -18.37 -6.01
N ASP A 394 -8.76 -17.30 -6.67
CA ASP A 394 -9.69 -17.44 -7.80
C ASP A 394 -9.05 -18.01 -9.06
N ASN A 395 -9.88 -18.36 -10.04
CA ASN A 395 -9.46 -19.01 -11.28
C ASN A 395 -9.68 -18.14 -12.53
N ASP A 396 -9.61 -16.85 -12.41
CA ASP A 396 -9.76 -15.89 -13.50
C ASP A 396 -8.51 -15.79 -14.40
N TYR A 397 -8.67 -15.19 -15.57
CA TYR A 397 -7.58 -14.93 -16.52
C TYR A 397 -6.43 -14.16 -15.91
N PHE A 398 -5.21 -14.42 -16.43
CA PHE A 398 -4.02 -13.66 -16.01
C PHE A 398 -4.18 -12.14 -16.17
N SER A 399 -4.80 -11.70 -17.27
CA SER A 399 -5.06 -10.27 -17.51
C SER A 399 -6.06 -9.68 -16.53
N THR A 400 -7.07 -10.44 -16.11
CA THR A 400 -8.07 -10.01 -15.11
C THR A 400 -7.39 -9.79 -13.76
N ASN A 401 -6.76 -10.82 -13.22
CA ASN A 401 -6.18 -10.79 -11.89
C ASN A 401 -4.95 -9.90 -11.75
N GLN A 402 -4.12 -9.82 -12.80
CA GLN A 402 -2.84 -9.13 -12.72
C GLN A 402 -2.88 -7.70 -13.31
N PHE A 403 -3.98 -7.32 -14.00
CA PHE A 403 -4.12 -5.99 -14.58
C PHE A 403 -5.52 -5.37 -14.37
N ALA A 404 -6.63 -6.08 -14.68
CA ALA A 404 -7.96 -5.49 -14.57
C ALA A 404 -8.35 -5.19 -13.12
N HIS A 405 -8.06 -6.09 -12.16
CA HIS A 405 -8.26 -5.82 -10.73
C HIS A 405 -7.41 -4.64 -10.23
N PRO A 406 -6.08 -4.54 -10.50
CA PRO A 406 -5.32 -3.33 -10.23
C PRO A 406 -5.89 -2.07 -10.89
N TYR A 407 -6.39 -2.16 -12.13
CA TYR A 407 -7.04 -1.03 -12.78
C TYR A 407 -8.34 -0.62 -12.08
N HIS A 408 -9.14 -1.57 -11.62
CA HIS A 408 -10.34 -1.30 -10.81
C HIS A 408 -9.95 -0.63 -9.49
N GLY A 409 -8.91 -1.11 -8.82
CA GLY A 409 -8.34 -0.48 -7.62
C GLY A 409 -7.86 0.95 -7.83
N ASN A 410 -7.34 1.26 -9.02
CA ASN A 410 -7.01 2.63 -9.41
C ASN A 410 -8.24 3.56 -9.35
N LEU A 411 -9.42 3.10 -9.74
CA LEU A 411 -10.64 3.91 -9.67
C LEU A 411 -11.00 4.27 -8.23
N TYR A 412 -10.92 3.31 -7.32
CA TYR A 412 -11.15 3.52 -5.88
C TYR A 412 -10.12 4.45 -5.25
N PHE A 413 -8.84 4.23 -5.57
CA PHE A 413 -7.75 5.07 -5.11
C PHE A 413 -7.96 6.52 -5.59
N ASN A 414 -8.35 6.71 -6.85
CA ASN A 414 -8.57 8.02 -7.44
C ASN A 414 -9.85 8.71 -6.95
N ALA A 415 -10.86 7.99 -6.49
CA ALA A 415 -11.98 8.57 -5.76
C ALA A 415 -11.50 9.33 -4.50
N ALA A 416 -10.56 8.74 -3.78
CA ALA A 416 -9.94 9.36 -2.61
C ALA A 416 -8.98 10.50 -3.00
N ARG A 417 -8.08 10.28 -3.97
CA ARG A 417 -7.11 11.28 -4.42
C ARG A 417 -7.79 12.56 -4.94
N THR A 418 -8.81 12.41 -5.78
CA THR A 418 -9.56 13.55 -6.35
C THR A 418 -10.47 14.22 -5.33
N SER A 419 -10.76 13.56 -4.23
CA SER A 419 -11.42 14.13 -3.05
C SER A 419 -10.47 14.86 -2.09
N GLY A 420 -9.19 15.08 -2.49
CA GLY A 420 -8.20 15.87 -1.75
C GLY A 420 -7.41 15.10 -0.70
N LEU A 421 -7.42 13.77 -0.72
CA LEU A 421 -6.63 12.93 0.18
C LEU A 421 -5.21 12.71 -0.38
N GLY A 422 -4.24 12.52 0.50
CA GLY A 422 -2.86 12.20 0.13
C GLY A 422 -2.72 10.73 -0.29
N PHE A 423 -1.55 10.35 -0.84
CA PHE A 423 -1.28 8.98 -1.29
C PHE A 423 -1.64 7.93 -0.22
N LEU A 424 -0.98 7.97 0.95
CA LEU A 424 -1.21 6.99 2.02
C LEU A 424 -2.66 7.00 2.55
N ALA A 425 -3.29 8.17 2.58
CA ALA A 425 -4.68 8.28 3.01
C ALA A 425 -5.69 7.76 1.96
N SER A 426 -5.25 7.57 0.71
CA SER A 426 -6.07 7.02 -0.37
C SER A 426 -5.98 5.49 -0.45
N CYS A 427 -4.90 4.87 0.02
CA CYS A 427 -4.75 3.40 0.00
C CYS A 427 -5.89 2.63 0.71
N PRO A 428 -6.40 3.06 1.90
CA PRO A 428 -7.52 2.38 2.53
C PRO A 428 -8.81 2.37 1.71
N TYR A 429 -9.00 3.32 0.79
CA TYR A 429 -10.18 3.35 -0.10
C TYR A 429 -10.06 2.32 -1.22
N ALA A 430 -8.86 2.07 -1.73
CA ALA A 430 -8.63 0.98 -2.66
C ALA A 430 -8.90 -0.38 -1.99
N LEU A 431 -8.41 -0.57 -0.77
CA LEU A 431 -8.69 -1.78 0.01
C LEU A 431 -10.18 -1.93 0.32
N GLY A 432 -10.83 -0.87 0.78
CA GLY A 432 -12.26 -0.90 1.12
C GLY A 432 -13.16 -1.14 -0.09
N GLY A 433 -12.81 -0.55 -1.26
CA GLY A 433 -13.51 -0.77 -2.52
C GLY A 433 -13.36 -2.20 -3.03
N SER A 434 -12.14 -2.76 -2.94
CA SER A 434 -11.86 -4.15 -3.27
C SER A 434 -12.65 -5.11 -2.37
N LEU A 435 -12.57 -4.94 -1.04
CA LEU A 435 -13.33 -5.76 -0.10
C LEU A 435 -14.85 -5.68 -0.36
N MET A 436 -15.36 -4.51 -0.73
CA MET A 436 -16.77 -4.36 -1.04
C MET A 436 -17.14 -5.09 -2.34
N TRP A 437 -16.26 -5.09 -3.35
CA TRP A 437 -16.45 -5.84 -4.58
C TRP A 437 -16.45 -7.35 -4.32
N GLU A 438 -15.42 -7.86 -3.70
CA GLU A 438 -15.29 -9.30 -3.36
C GLU A 438 -16.46 -9.85 -2.55
N LEU A 439 -16.96 -9.05 -1.62
CA LEU A 439 -18.05 -9.51 -0.75
C LEU A 439 -19.44 -9.28 -1.33
N ALA A 440 -19.63 -8.25 -2.16
CA ALA A 440 -20.95 -7.80 -2.59
C ALA A 440 -21.08 -7.50 -4.09
N GLY A 441 -20.01 -7.38 -4.82
CA GLY A 441 -19.99 -7.08 -6.25
C GLY A 441 -20.18 -8.32 -7.13
N GLU A 442 -19.86 -9.50 -6.63
CA GLU A 442 -19.89 -10.74 -7.39
C GLU A 442 -20.49 -11.92 -6.61
N THR A 443 -20.94 -12.94 -7.36
CA THR A 443 -21.49 -14.18 -6.77
C THR A 443 -20.43 -15.19 -6.42
N ASP A 444 -19.22 -15.08 -6.97
CA ASP A 444 -18.13 -15.99 -6.73
C ASP A 444 -17.55 -15.85 -5.31
N PRO A 445 -16.83 -16.83 -4.81
CA PRO A 445 -16.18 -16.73 -3.50
C PRO A 445 -15.14 -15.61 -3.48
N PRO A 446 -15.07 -14.80 -2.41
CA PRO A 446 -14.13 -13.69 -2.35
C PRO A 446 -12.68 -14.17 -2.48
N ALA A 447 -11.91 -13.49 -3.32
CA ALA A 447 -10.56 -13.86 -3.67
C ALA A 447 -9.50 -13.04 -2.92
N LEU A 448 -8.55 -13.73 -2.27
CA LEU A 448 -7.46 -13.05 -1.55
C LEU A 448 -6.48 -12.35 -2.49
N ASN A 449 -6.19 -12.98 -3.64
CA ASN A 449 -5.33 -12.38 -4.66
C ASN A 449 -5.88 -11.04 -5.16
N ASP A 450 -7.21 -10.94 -5.32
CA ASP A 450 -7.84 -9.74 -5.87
C ASP A 450 -7.87 -8.60 -4.87
N ILE A 451 -8.07 -8.90 -3.60
CA ILE A 451 -7.93 -7.88 -2.55
C ILE A 451 -6.52 -7.29 -2.55
N VAL A 452 -5.50 -8.13 -2.66
CA VAL A 452 -4.10 -7.65 -2.62
C VAL A 452 -3.74 -6.91 -3.90
N SER A 453 -4.06 -7.49 -5.08
CA SER A 453 -3.74 -6.90 -6.38
C SER A 453 -4.49 -5.59 -6.63
N THR A 454 -5.79 -5.54 -6.34
CA THR A 454 -6.64 -4.36 -6.46
C THR A 454 -6.17 -3.24 -5.53
N SER A 455 -5.85 -3.57 -4.29
CA SER A 455 -5.47 -2.54 -3.31
C SER A 455 -4.08 -1.97 -3.56
N ILE A 456 -3.07 -2.83 -3.68
CA ILE A 456 -1.66 -2.41 -3.75
C ILE A 456 -1.29 -2.03 -5.19
N GLY A 457 -1.62 -2.87 -6.16
CA GLY A 457 -1.42 -2.57 -7.59
C GLY A 457 -2.25 -1.37 -8.03
N GLY A 458 -3.49 -1.28 -7.56
CA GLY A 458 -4.38 -0.15 -7.83
C GLY A 458 -3.85 1.18 -7.28
N ALA A 459 -3.21 1.19 -6.11
CA ALA A 459 -2.56 2.39 -5.60
C ALA A 459 -1.37 2.84 -6.46
N ALA A 460 -0.57 1.89 -6.98
CA ALA A 460 0.55 2.18 -7.88
C ALA A 460 0.07 2.82 -9.20
N ILE A 461 -0.83 2.13 -9.92
CA ILE A 461 -1.41 2.62 -11.18
C ILE A 461 -2.17 3.93 -10.93
N GLY A 462 -2.93 4.00 -9.85
CA GLY A 462 -3.77 5.14 -9.50
C GLY A 462 -2.99 6.42 -9.27
N GLU A 463 -1.86 6.36 -8.57
CA GLU A 463 -1.04 7.56 -8.35
C GLU A 463 -0.35 8.03 -9.64
N VAL A 464 0.12 7.08 -10.47
CA VAL A 464 0.67 7.40 -11.79
C VAL A 464 -0.39 8.12 -12.64
N PHE A 465 -1.60 7.59 -12.71
CA PHE A 465 -2.69 8.20 -13.48
C PHE A 465 -3.15 9.54 -12.91
N TYR A 466 -3.20 9.67 -11.59
CA TYR A 466 -3.50 10.94 -10.94
C TYR A 466 -2.51 12.04 -11.33
N ARG A 467 -1.20 11.74 -11.28
CA ARG A 467 -0.16 12.70 -11.59
C ARG A 467 -0.07 12.99 -13.08
N THR A 468 -0.12 11.97 -13.91
CA THR A 468 -0.08 12.12 -15.38
C THR A 468 -1.29 12.90 -15.89
N SER A 469 -2.49 12.61 -15.40
CA SER A 469 -3.68 13.42 -15.76
C SER A 469 -3.56 14.87 -15.30
N SER A 470 -2.81 15.14 -14.20
CA SER A 470 -2.55 16.50 -13.74
C SER A 470 -1.67 17.31 -14.70
N LEU A 471 -0.76 16.64 -15.43
CA LEU A 471 0.08 17.30 -16.44
C LEU A 471 -0.72 17.78 -17.66
N LEU A 472 -1.81 17.09 -17.98
CA LEU A 472 -2.66 17.44 -19.14
C LEU A 472 -3.61 18.61 -18.84
N LEU A 473 -4.07 18.74 -17.59
CA LEU A 473 -5.08 19.74 -17.21
C LEU A 473 -4.48 21.15 -17.12
N ASP A 474 -5.16 22.13 -17.70
CA ASP A 474 -4.90 23.55 -17.53
C ASP A 474 -6.21 24.32 -17.43
N ASP A 475 -6.54 24.84 -16.24
CA ASP A 475 -7.79 25.59 -16.00
C ASP A 475 -7.80 26.99 -16.61
N ARG A 476 -6.68 27.45 -17.19
CA ARG A 476 -6.57 28.73 -17.90
C ARG A 476 -6.95 28.61 -19.38
N ASP A 477 -6.84 27.40 -19.94
CA ASP A 477 -7.09 27.13 -21.35
C ASP A 477 -8.58 27.22 -21.67
N ARG A 478 -8.92 27.48 -22.94
CA ARG A 478 -10.28 27.72 -23.43
C ARG A 478 -10.55 26.95 -24.71
N GLY A 479 -11.82 26.82 -25.06
CA GLY A 479 -12.27 26.25 -26.33
C GLY A 479 -11.84 24.81 -26.54
N PHE A 480 -11.52 24.48 -27.79
CA PHE A 480 -11.22 23.09 -28.19
C PHE A 480 -9.95 22.52 -27.55
N SER A 481 -8.92 23.34 -27.35
CA SER A 481 -7.71 22.91 -26.64
C SER A 481 -8.02 22.42 -25.24
N ARG A 482 -8.83 23.15 -24.48
CA ARG A 482 -9.28 22.71 -23.17
C ARG A 482 -10.07 21.42 -23.23
N PHE A 483 -10.98 21.30 -24.20
CA PHE A 483 -11.76 20.05 -24.36
C PHE A 483 -10.82 18.85 -24.57
N LEU A 484 -9.81 18.97 -25.43
CA LEU A 484 -8.85 17.88 -25.65
C LEU A 484 -8.04 17.55 -24.39
N ARG A 485 -7.64 18.56 -23.60
CA ARG A 485 -6.94 18.35 -22.33
C ARG A 485 -7.82 17.64 -21.29
N GLU A 486 -9.08 18.04 -21.14
CA GLU A 486 -10.03 17.39 -20.24
C GLU A 486 -10.33 15.96 -20.71
N LEU A 487 -10.49 15.74 -22.02
CA LEU A 487 -10.72 14.41 -22.60
C LEU A 487 -9.51 13.49 -22.35
N GLY A 488 -8.30 13.96 -22.64
CA GLY A 488 -7.08 13.18 -22.41
C GLY A 488 -6.86 12.87 -20.92
N ALA A 489 -7.09 13.84 -20.04
CA ALA A 489 -7.04 13.62 -18.61
C ALA A 489 -8.14 12.65 -18.12
N GLY A 490 -9.31 12.66 -18.78
CA GLY A 490 -10.42 11.77 -18.49
C GLY A 490 -10.17 10.33 -18.93
N ILE A 491 -9.51 10.12 -20.06
CA ILE A 491 -9.10 8.78 -20.50
C ILE A 491 -8.11 8.16 -19.48
N LEU A 492 -7.16 8.95 -19.00
CA LEU A 492 -6.20 8.49 -17.98
C LEU A 492 -6.88 8.31 -16.61
N ASN A 493 -7.79 9.19 -16.24
CA ASN A 493 -8.41 9.18 -14.92
C ASN A 493 -9.91 9.51 -15.00
N PRO A 494 -10.76 8.51 -15.29
CA PRO A 494 -12.22 8.71 -15.45
C PRO A 494 -12.91 9.29 -14.22
N VAL A 495 -12.48 8.89 -13.02
CA VAL A 495 -13.03 9.40 -11.76
C VAL A 495 -12.73 10.88 -11.59
N ARG A 496 -11.54 11.31 -11.98
CA ARG A 496 -11.16 12.73 -11.97
C ARG A 496 -12.00 13.53 -12.95
N ALA A 497 -12.21 13.01 -14.18
CA ALA A 497 -13.06 13.65 -15.17
C ALA A 497 -14.48 13.80 -14.67
N PHE A 498 -15.09 12.74 -14.14
CA PHE A 498 -16.40 12.77 -13.51
C PHE A 498 -16.50 13.86 -12.44
N ASN A 499 -15.52 13.89 -11.54
CA ASN A 499 -15.46 14.86 -10.46
C ASN A 499 -15.35 16.30 -10.97
N ARG A 500 -14.56 16.53 -12.01
CA ARG A 500 -14.40 17.85 -12.63
C ARG A 500 -15.68 18.31 -13.36
N ILE A 501 -16.38 17.39 -14.00
CA ILE A 501 -17.66 17.63 -14.66
C ILE A 501 -18.71 18.01 -13.61
N VAL A 502 -18.95 17.17 -12.62
CA VAL A 502 -19.98 17.36 -11.59
C VAL A 502 -19.73 18.64 -10.75
N THR A 503 -18.49 18.98 -10.50
CA THR A 503 -18.13 20.21 -9.74
C THR A 503 -18.01 21.46 -10.61
N GLY A 504 -18.24 21.36 -11.92
CA GLY A 504 -18.10 22.45 -12.87
C GLY A 504 -16.65 22.91 -13.12
N GLN A 505 -15.66 22.16 -12.63
CA GLN A 505 -14.25 22.50 -12.82
C GLN A 505 -13.79 22.30 -14.27
N ALA A 506 -14.45 21.40 -15.01
CA ALA A 506 -14.11 21.11 -16.41
C ALA A 506 -14.27 22.35 -17.32
N TRP A 507 -15.16 23.27 -16.99
CA TRP A 507 -15.42 24.50 -17.78
C TRP A 507 -15.19 25.81 -17.05
N ARG A 508 -14.90 25.79 -15.74
CA ARG A 508 -14.60 26.99 -14.97
C ARG A 508 -13.19 27.48 -15.28
N ILE A 509 -13.08 28.68 -15.81
CA ILE A 509 -11.79 29.33 -16.05
C ILE A 509 -11.28 29.92 -14.73
N ARG A 510 -10.03 29.65 -14.39
CA ARG A 510 -9.35 30.17 -13.21
C ARG A 510 -8.06 30.86 -13.63
N SER A 511 -7.85 32.05 -13.11
CA SER A 511 -6.60 32.80 -13.30
C SER A 511 -5.51 32.45 -12.28
N ASP A 512 -5.84 31.67 -11.24
CA ASP A 512 -4.93 31.36 -10.13
C ASP A 512 -3.78 30.45 -10.57
N HIS A 513 -2.59 31.04 -10.65
CA HIS A 513 -1.35 30.39 -11.04
C HIS A 513 -0.82 29.37 -10.01
N ALA A 514 -1.31 29.40 -8.77
CA ALA A 514 -0.70 28.67 -7.66
C ALA A 514 -0.86 27.13 -7.72
N LEU A 515 -1.90 26.63 -8.37
CA LEU A 515 -2.21 25.18 -8.41
C LEU A 515 -1.41 24.41 -9.45
N TYR A 516 -0.95 25.06 -10.53
CA TYR A 516 -0.31 24.40 -11.68
C TYR A 516 1.20 24.62 -11.78
N HIS A 517 1.75 25.62 -11.10
CA HIS A 517 3.18 25.92 -11.15
C HIS A 517 4.08 24.82 -10.61
N ASP A 518 3.60 24.01 -9.65
CA ASP A 518 4.39 22.92 -9.08
C ASP A 518 4.56 21.76 -10.07
N PHE A 519 3.56 21.50 -10.92
CA PHE A 519 3.63 20.42 -11.92
C PHE A 519 4.43 20.85 -13.17
N MET A 520 4.35 22.11 -13.58
CA MET A 520 5.08 22.64 -14.73
C MET A 520 6.59 22.79 -14.51
N ARG A 521 7.05 22.78 -13.25
CA ARG A 521 8.47 22.90 -12.88
C ARG A 521 9.15 21.53 -12.67
N LEU A 522 8.38 20.45 -12.64
CA LEU A 522 8.94 19.13 -12.49
C LEU A 522 9.50 18.65 -13.83
N PRO A 523 10.71 18.10 -13.86
CA PRO A 523 11.23 17.48 -15.06
C PRO A 523 10.36 16.28 -15.43
N VAL A 524 9.85 16.27 -16.64
CA VAL A 524 9.07 15.17 -17.21
C VAL A 524 9.73 14.75 -18.50
N ASP A 525 10.04 13.47 -18.62
CA ASP A 525 10.55 12.86 -19.85
C ASP A 525 9.48 11.90 -20.39
N LEU A 526 8.78 12.32 -21.43
CA LEU A 526 7.77 11.53 -22.13
C LEU A 526 8.28 11.19 -23.53
N SER A 527 8.29 9.92 -23.87
CA SER A 527 8.56 9.46 -25.22
C SER A 527 7.55 8.42 -25.69
N LEU A 528 7.19 8.53 -26.98
CA LEU A 528 6.37 7.56 -27.69
C LEU A 528 7.22 6.90 -28.76
N SER A 529 7.32 5.57 -28.74
CA SER A 529 8.06 4.78 -29.71
C SER A 529 7.10 3.86 -30.46
N PHE A 530 7.21 3.82 -31.78
CA PHE A 530 6.40 2.95 -32.62
C PHE A 530 7.25 2.31 -33.71
N GLY A 531 6.89 1.13 -34.15
CA GLY A 531 7.67 0.40 -35.12
C GLY A 531 7.23 -1.06 -35.24
N VAL A 532 8.19 -1.92 -35.55
CA VAL A 532 7.98 -3.36 -35.72
C VAL A 532 8.78 -4.12 -34.66
N ARG A 533 8.12 -5.06 -34.05
CA ARG A 533 8.65 -6.05 -33.10
C ARG A 533 8.82 -7.39 -33.84
N TYR A 534 9.93 -8.04 -33.62
CA TYR A 534 10.18 -9.44 -33.98
C TYR A 534 10.36 -10.24 -32.70
N LEU A 535 9.56 -11.32 -32.53
CA LEU A 535 9.60 -12.20 -31.36
C LEU A 535 9.88 -13.62 -31.85
N ALA A 536 10.90 -14.29 -31.31
CA ALA A 536 11.31 -15.62 -31.72
C ALA A 536 11.65 -16.52 -30.54
N ASP A 537 11.36 -17.81 -30.69
CA ASP A 537 11.77 -18.86 -29.77
C ASP A 537 13.28 -19.10 -29.84
N GLY A 538 13.94 -19.36 -28.69
CA GLY A 538 15.37 -19.58 -28.59
C GLY A 538 15.90 -20.77 -29.38
N GLY A 539 15.06 -21.78 -29.62
CA GLY A 539 15.39 -22.94 -30.47
C GLY A 539 15.29 -22.66 -31.96
N ALA A 540 14.66 -21.58 -32.40
CA ALA A 540 14.37 -21.27 -33.81
C ALA A 540 14.36 -19.75 -34.06
N MET A 541 15.49 -19.06 -33.87
CA MET A 541 15.63 -17.62 -34.04
C MET A 541 15.18 -17.08 -35.40
N THR A 542 15.15 -17.91 -36.44
CA THR A 542 14.69 -17.54 -37.78
C THR A 542 13.20 -17.74 -38.01
N ARG A 543 12.49 -18.35 -37.05
CA ARG A 543 11.06 -18.64 -37.12
C ARG A 543 10.32 -17.87 -36.04
N GLY A 544 10.23 -16.58 -36.25
CA GLY A 544 9.55 -15.68 -35.32
C GLY A 544 8.36 -15.00 -35.96
N GLU A 545 7.70 -14.21 -35.17
CA GLU A 545 6.51 -13.46 -35.52
C GLU A 545 6.80 -11.96 -35.53
N TYR A 546 6.20 -11.23 -36.47
CA TYR A 546 6.26 -9.79 -36.55
C TYR A 546 4.96 -9.15 -36.05
N SER A 547 5.09 -8.08 -35.25
CA SER A 547 3.94 -7.32 -34.76
C SER A 547 4.26 -5.83 -34.77
N PRO A 548 3.34 -4.95 -35.18
CA PRO A 548 3.48 -3.52 -34.90
C PRO A 548 3.39 -3.26 -33.41
N PHE A 549 4.20 -2.33 -32.92
CA PHE A 549 4.19 -1.93 -31.51
C PHE A 549 4.03 -0.43 -31.31
N LEU A 550 3.49 -0.06 -30.15
CA LEU A 550 3.50 1.29 -29.58
C LEU A 550 3.96 1.21 -28.13
N ASN A 551 5.10 1.84 -27.84
CA ASN A 551 5.60 1.94 -26.46
C ASN A 551 5.50 3.38 -25.95
N VAL A 552 5.07 3.53 -24.72
CA VAL A 552 5.01 4.80 -23.99
C VAL A 552 5.99 4.72 -22.84
N HIS A 553 6.92 5.66 -22.76
CA HIS A 553 7.82 5.79 -21.62
C HIS A 553 7.62 7.15 -20.96
N LEU A 554 7.42 7.15 -19.66
CA LEU A 554 7.26 8.34 -18.84
C LEU A 554 8.20 8.27 -17.63
N GLU A 555 9.10 9.24 -17.51
CA GLU A 555 9.83 9.51 -16.27
C GLU A 555 9.31 10.83 -15.69
N TYR A 556 8.77 10.80 -14.48
CA TYR A 556 8.18 11.93 -13.79
C TYR A 556 9.02 12.32 -12.59
N GLY A 557 9.40 13.60 -12.51
CA GLY A 557 10.19 14.13 -11.41
C GLY A 557 11.70 13.89 -11.59
N ASP A 558 12.48 14.35 -10.63
CA ASP A 558 13.91 14.03 -10.53
C ASP A 558 14.17 13.24 -9.26
N ALA A 559 14.88 12.12 -9.43
CA ALA A 559 15.29 11.28 -8.30
C ALA A 559 16.03 12.07 -7.20
N PHE A 560 16.76 13.11 -7.56
CA PHE A 560 17.64 13.89 -6.68
C PHE A 560 17.06 15.27 -6.28
N ASN A 561 15.77 15.50 -6.48
CA ASN A 561 15.14 16.74 -6.00
C ASN A 561 14.93 16.69 -4.48
N GLU A 562 15.39 17.72 -3.78
CA GLU A 562 15.47 17.78 -2.32
C GLU A 562 14.23 18.40 -1.63
N THR A 563 13.41 19.15 -2.37
CA THR A 563 12.49 20.11 -1.76
C THR A 563 11.34 19.46 -1.00
N THR A 564 10.85 18.29 -1.35
CA THR A 564 9.89 17.50 -0.54
C THR A 564 9.82 16.07 -1.05
N VAL A 565 10.19 15.09 -0.23
CA VAL A 565 10.01 13.67 -0.59
C VAL A 565 8.59 13.24 -0.22
N ARG A 566 7.72 13.17 -1.24
CA ARG A 566 6.38 12.58 -1.12
C ARG A 566 6.31 11.31 -1.94
N PRO A 567 5.47 10.34 -1.56
CA PRO A 567 5.27 9.16 -2.39
C PRO A 567 4.97 9.54 -3.85
N TYR A 568 5.65 8.89 -4.78
CA TYR A 568 5.52 9.11 -6.24
C TYR A 568 5.89 10.52 -6.76
N ASP A 569 6.64 11.33 -6.02
CA ASP A 569 7.24 12.56 -6.56
C ASP A 569 8.37 12.28 -7.57
N PHE A 570 8.83 11.03 -7.60
CA PHE A 570 9.63 10.45 -8.65
C PHE A 570 9.09 9.05 -8.99
N PHE A 571 8.78 8.82 -10.27
CA PHE A 571 8.39 7.51 -10.78
C PHE A 571 8.75 7.34 -12.25
N THR A 572 8.83 6.08 -12.70
CA THR A 572 8.89 5.69 -14.12
C THR A 572 7.69 4.81 -14.45
N ALA A 573 7.18 4.97 -15.65
CA ALA A 573 6.08 4.17 -16.19
C ALA A 573 6.37 3.83 -17.66
N ASP A 574 6.40 2.54 -17.95
CA ASP A 574 6.57 1.99 -19.29
C ASP A 574 5.34 1.16 -19.64
N LEU A 575 4.75 1.42 -20.80
CA LEU A 575 3.62 0.70 -21.36
C LEU A 575 3.98 0.20 -22.75
N SER A 576 3.83 -1.10 -22.98
CA SER A 576 4.07 -1.76 -24.25
C SER A 576 2.78 -2.32 -24.83
N LEU A 577 2.39 -1.82 -26.01
CA LEU A 577 1.18 -2.21 -26.73
C LEU A 577 1.56 -2.90 -28.05
N MET A 578 0.90 -4.03 -28.33
CA MET A 578 0.98 -4.72 -29.62
C MET A 578 -0.28 -4.46 -30.43
N LEU A 579 -0.09 -3.95 -31.66
CA LEU A 579 -1.20 -3.47 -32.50
C LEU A 579 -1.63 -4.51 -33.54
N GLY A 580 -1.45 -5.76 -33.29
CA GLY A 580 -1.82 -6.88 -34.16
C GLY A 580 -0.97 -8.12 -33.93
N GLY A 581 -1.29 -9.21 -34.63
CA GLY A 581 -0.66 -10.51 -34.43
C GLY A 581 -1.35 -11.36 -33.36
N SER A 582 -0.69 -12.45 -32.95
CA SER A 582 -1.17 -13.37 -31.93
C SER A 582 -0.93 -12.89 -30.49
N GLN A 583 -0.13 -11.84 -30.34
CA GLN A 583 0.33 -11.36 -29.04
C GLN A 583 -0.72 -10.48 -28.32
N PRO A 584 -0.71 -10.43 -26.97
CA PRO A 584 -1.65 -9.62 -26.21
C PRO A 584 -1.53 -8.13 -26.57
N PHE A 585 -2.66 -7.42 -26.65
CA PHE A 585 -2.67 -5.97 -26.89
C PHE A 585 -1.82 -5.21 -25.88
N VAL A 586 -1.95 -5.51 -24.57
CA VAL A 586 -1.06 -5.04 -23.52
C VAL A 586 -0.04 -6.12 -23.25
N SER A 587 1.18 -5.97 -23.76
CA SER A 587 2.26 -6.96 -23.60
C SER A 587 3.17 -6.68 -22.42
N GLY A 588 3.22 -5.43 -21.93
CA GLY A 588 4.05 -5.05 -20.80
C GLY A 588 3.60 -3.76 -20.13
N ILE A 589 3.64 -3.77 -18.80
CA ILE A 589 3.50 -2.56 -17.96
C ILE A 589 4.58 -2.64 -16.89
N HIS A 590 5.38 -1.59 -16.76
CA HIS A 590 6.44 -1.53 -15.75
C HIS A 590 6.36 -0.18 -15.05
N LEU A 591 6.02 -0.22 -13.77
CA LEU A 591 5.94 0.95 -12.91
C LEU A 591 6.94 0.83 -11.76
N MET A 592 7.63 1.91 -11.50
CA MET A 592 8.47 2.07 -10.33
C MET A 592 8.18 3.42 -9.71
N GLY A 593 7.67 3.45 -8.48
CA GLY A 593 7.37 4.66 -7.74
C GLY A 593 8.17 4.78 -6.45
N ARG A 594 8.81 5.93 -6.23
CA ARG A 594 9.49 6.22 -4.97
C ARG A 594 8.48 6.48 -3.87
N LEU A 595 8.53 5.70 -2.78
CA LEU A 595 7.71 5.92 -1.59
C LEU A 595 8.40 6.88 -0.61
N CYS A 596 9.67 6.62 -0.33
CA CYS A 596 10.52 7.49 0.46
C CYS A 596 11.98 7.29 0.06
N SER A 597 12.81 8.29 0.26
CA SER A 597 14.24 8.17 0.00
C SER A 597 15.04 9.19 0.79
N ARG A 598 16.34 8.93 0.84
CA ARG A 598 17.31 9.82 1.41
C ARG A 598 18.53 9.94 0.50
N GLN A 599 19.03 11.15 0.35
CA GLN A 599 20.29 11.38 -0.34
C GLN A 599 21.47 10.95 0.57
N ILE A 600 22.30 10.05 0.05
CA ILE A 600 23.53 9.59 0.67
C ILE A 600 24.68 10.54 0.28
N ARG A 601 24.70 10.96 -0.98
CA ARG A 601 25.69 11.88 -1.51
C ARG A 601 25.03 12.87 -2.49
N ASN A 602 25.34 14.15 -2.33
CA ASN A 602 24.87 15.23 -3.20
C ASN A 602 26.04 16.12 -3.60
N GLY A 603 26.84 15.65 -4.52
CA GLY A 603 27.94 16.39 -5.11
C GLY A 603 27.61 16.86 -6.53
N ASN A 604 28.37 17.81 -7.07
CA ASN A 604 28.17 18.36 -8.42
C ASN A 604 28.31 17.28 -9.51
N HIS A 605 29.26 16.36 -9.36
CA HIS A 605 29.52 15.30 -10.33
C HIS A 605 28.83 13.97 -9.94
N VAL A 606 28.72 13.68 -8.67
CA VAL A 606 28.21 12.39 -8.17
C VAL A 606 27.07 12.62 -7.22
N LYS A 607 25.92 12.03 -7.51
CA LYS A 607 24.75 12.00 -6.65
C LYS A 607 24.37 10.55 -6.36
N MET A 608 23.97 10.26 -5.11
CA MET A 608 23.54 8.94 -4.68
C MET A 608 22.40 9.07 -3.69
N GLN A 609 21.37 8.26 -3.88
CA GLN A 609 20.26 8.14 -2.93
C GLN A 609 19.85 6.69 -2.74
N ALA A 610 19.39 6.37 -1.54
CA ALA A 610 18.72 5.12 -1.24
C ALA A 610 17.31 5.39 -0.73
N GLY A 611 16.41 4.45 -0.95
CA GLY A 611 15.00 4.62 -0.56
C GLY A 611 14.23 3.32 -0.63
N ILE A 612 12.92 3.43 -0.37
CA ILE A 612 11.95 2.37 -0.57
C ILE A 612 11.12 2.72 -1.79
N PHE A 613 10.96 1.74 -2.66
CA PHE A 613 10.27 1.86 -3.93
C PHE A 613 9.15 0.83 -4.00
N GLN A 614 8.06 1.20 -4.62
CA GLN A 614 6.98 0.29 -5.02
C GLN A 614 7.16 -0.04 -6.49
N HIS A 615 6.94 -1.31 -6.82
CA HIS A 615 7.00 -1.82 -8.17
C HIS A 615 5.69 -2.47 -8.57
N PHE A 616 5.36 -2.35 -9.84
CA PHE A 616 4.28 -3.06 -10.49
C PHE A 616 4.77 -3.46 -11.87
N ASP A 617 4.97 -4.76 -12.09
CA ASP A 617 5.37 -5.30 -13.39
C ASP A 617 4.33 -6.30 -13.89
N TYR A 618 4.10 -6.21 -15.18
CA TYR A 618 3.24 -7.11 -15.92
C TYR A 618 3.91 -7.42 -17.25
N TYR A 619 4.25 -8.67 -17.47
CA TYR A 619 4.73 -9.21 -18.73
C TYR A 619 3.75 -10.28 -19.22
N ALA A 620 3.25 -10.12 -20.42
CA ALA A 620 2.37 -11.09 -21.05
C ALA A 620 2.83 -11.40 -22.48
N SER A 621 2.85 -12.68 -22.81
CA SER A 621 3.02 -13.18 -24.17
C SER A 621 2.02 -14.30 -24.43
N GLU A 622 1.77 -14.54 -25.71
CA GLU A 622 1.02 -15.68 -26.20
C GLU A 622 1.90 -16.57 -27.07
N LYS A 623 1.39 -17.70 -27.53
CA LYS A 623 2.09 -18.63 -28.41
C LYS A 623 2.62 -17.90 -29.66
N ILE A 624 3.87 -18.17 -30.02
CA ILE A 624 4.46 -17.64 -31.23
C ILE A 624 3.93 -18.44 -32.42
N THR A 625 3.38 -17.78 -33.43
CA THR A 625 2.65 -18.39 -34.56
C THR A 625 3.42 -19.49 -35.27
N HIS A 626 4.75 -19.42 -35.35
CA HIS A 626 5.63 -20.40 -36.00
C HIS A 626 6.66 -20.99 -35.01
N GLY A 627 6.45 -20.81 -33.70
CA GLY A 627 7.31 -21.32 -32.62
C GLY A 627 6.85 -22.63 -32.01
N SER A 628 7.26 -22.86 -30.77
CA SER A 628 6.77 -23.95 -29.94
C SER A 628 5.32 -23.70 -29.52
N ASP A 629 4.59 -24.78 -29.15
CA ASP A 629 3.23 -24.65 -28.59
C ASP A 629 3.18 -24.00 -27.20
N ASN A 630 4.34 -23.74 -26.63
CA ASN A 630 4.44 -23.16 -25.30
C ASN A 630 4.32 -21.62 -25.32
N ILE A 631 3.67 -21.07 -24.31
CA ILE A 631 3.66 -19.63 -24.06
C ILE A 631 5.03 -19.23 -23.49
N PRO A 632 5.77 -18.30 -24.15
CA PRO A 632 7.15 -17.97 -23.78
C PRO A 632 7.30 -17.51 -22.35
N TYR A 633 6.51 -16.49 -21.96
CA TYR A 633 6.52 -15.92 -20.62
C TYR A 633 5.19 -15.25 -20.31
N LYS A 634 4.73 -15.42 -19.08
CA LYS A 634 3.76 -14.59 -18.40
C LYS A 634 4.26 -14.46 -16.98
N ILE A 635 4.49 -13.25 -16.50
CA ILE A 635 4.88 -13.00 -15.11
C ILE A 635 4.41 -11.61 -14.68
N SER A 636 4.04 -11.49 -13.43
CA SER A 636 3.67 -10.23 -12.82
C SER A 636 4.21 -10.09 -11.39
N GLU A 637 4.42 -8.86 -10.97
CA GLU A 637 4.54 -8.45 -9.58
C GLU A 637 3.56 -7.31 -9.32
N THR A 638 2.33 -7.64 -8.97
CA THR A 638 1.26 -6.67 -8.76
C THR A 638 1.36 -5.95 -7.41
N ALA A 639 1.99 -6.59 -6.44
CA ALA A 639 2.22 -6.05 -5.11
C ALA A 639 3.66 -6.29 -4.68
N ALA A 640 4.56 -5.35 -5.00
CA ALA A 640 5.98 -5.47 -4.71
C ALA A 640 6.58 -4.18 -4.15
N PHE A 641 7.43 -4.32 -3.15
CA PHE A 641 8.13 -3.23 -2.49
C PHE A 641 9.56 -3.62 -2.15
N GLY A 642 10.44 -2.66 -2.12
CA GLY A 642 11.78 -2.95 -1.66
C GLY A 642 12.73 -1.77 -1.62
N PRO A 643 13.91 -1.97 -1.03
CA PRO A 643 14.98 -1.00 -1.05
C PRO A 643 15.53 -0.81 -2.46
N GLY A 644 15.95 0.41 -2.74
CA GLY A 644 16.60 0.75 -3.99
C GLY A 644 17.69 1.79 -3.82
N LEU A 645 18.66 1.72 -4.71
CA LEU A 645 19.78 2.64 -4.81
C LEU A 645 19.78 3.27 -6.21
N ILE A 646 19.81 4.60 -6.26
CA ILE A 646 20.00 5.35 -7.50
C ILE A 646 21.31 6.12 -7.39
N TYR A 647 22.17 5.93 -8.38
CA TYR A 647 23.47 6.55 -8.48
C TYR A 647 23.61 7.27 -9.81
N ARG A 648 24.01 8.53 -9.81
CA ARG A 648 24.16 9.36 -11.01
C ARG A 648 25.51 10.05 -11.04
N ILE A 649 26.16 9.97 -12.19
CA ILE A 649 27.37 10.73 -12.51
C ILE A 649 27.06 11.68 -13.68
N ASN A 650 27.43 12.94 -13.55
CA ASN A 650 27.26 13.96 -14.58
C ASN A 650 28.60 14.43 -15.10
N GLY A 651 28.71 14.58 -16.43
CA GLY A 651 29.84 15.27 -17.12
C GLY A 651 31.16 14.53 -17.03
N ILE A 652 31.30 13.38 -17.69
CA ILE A 652 32.57 12.68 -17.86
C ILE A 652 32.89 12.58 -19.36
N GLY A 653 33.73 13.45 -19.89
CA GLY A 653 34.16 13.46 -21.31
C GLY A 653 32.95 13.60 -22.26
N SER A 654 32.75 12.63 -23.15
CA SER A 654 31.62 12.59 -24.08
C SER A 654 30.29 12.16 -23.44
N LEU A 655 30.32 11.64 -22.21
CA LEU A 655 29.17 11.17 -21.46
C LEU A 655 28.57 12.35 -20.70
N LYS A 656 27.37 12.74 -21.07
CA LYS A 656 26.60 13.79 -20.39
C LYS A 656 26.09 13.32 -19.03
N ARG A 657 25.57 12.06 -18.96
CA ARG A 657 24.97 11.47 -17.77
C ARG A 657 25.12 9.95 -17.79
N LEU A 658 25.60 9.40 -16.71
CA LEU A 658 25.49 7.99 -16.36
C LEU A 658 24.57 7.85 -15.16
N GLU A 659 23.56 7.02 -15.24
CA GLU A 659 22.70 6.71 -14.10
C GLU A 659 22.53 5.21 -13.95
N GLN A 660 22.74 4.73 -12.75
CA GLN A 660 22.55 3.35 -12.36
C GLN A 660 21.44 3.28 -11.31
N ARG A 661 20.47 2.40 -11.53
CA ARG A 661 19.38 2.11 -10.61
C ARG A 661 19.44 0.63 -10.27
N ILE A 662 19.38 0.30 -8.98
CA ILE A 662 19.40 -1.07 -8.46
C ILE A 662 18.30 -1.18 -7.44
N PHE A 663 17.42 -2.19 -7.59
CA PHE A 663 16.30 -2.46 -6.70
C PHE A 663 16.29 -3.92 -6.29
N LEU A 664 15.93 -4.17 -5.03
CA LEU A 664 15.66 -5.50 -4.49
C LEU A 664 14.23 -5.50 -3.94
N ASN A 665 13.33 -6.25 -4.55
CA ASN A 665 11.92 -6.24 -4.22
C ASN A 665 11.50 -7.50 -3.50
N GLY A 666 10.71 -7.37 -2.43
CA GLY A 666 9.84 -8.43 -1.94
C GLY A 666 8.53 -8.40 -2.71
N ILE A 667 8.16 -9.52 -3.32
CA ILE A 667 6.91 -9.69 -4.07
C ILE A 667 5.91 -10.37 -3.14
N LEU A 668 4.92 -9.60 -2.68
CA LEU A 668 3.86 -10.12 -1.84
C LEU A 668 2.87 -10.95 -2.65
N LEU A 669 2.56 -10.48 -3.86
CA LEU A 669 1.69 -11.15 -4.80
C LEU A 669 2.20 -10.97 -6.22
N GLY A 670 2.27 -12.08 -6.94
CA GLY A 670 2.57 -12.13 -8.37
C GLY A 670 1.94 -13.36 -9.01
N GLY A 671 1.93 -13.37 -10.34
CA GLY A 671 1.49 -14.49 -11.14
C GLY A 671 2.60 -14.95 -12.06
N VAL A 672 2.67 -16.24 -12.36
CA VAL A 672 3.62 -16.79 -13.32
C VAL A 672 2.97 -17.91 -14.13
N LYS A 673 3.21 -17.95 -15.45
CA LYS A 673 2.69 -19.01 -16.34
C LYS A 673 2.95 -20.39 -15.75
N SER A 674 1.87 -21.19 -15.65
CA SER A 674 1.96 -22.62 -15.43
C SER A 674 1.98 -23.39 -16.76
N ASP A 675 2.69 -24.49 -16.79
CA ASP A 675 2.74 -25.38 -17.95
C ASP A 675 1.82 -26.58 -17.77
N TYR A 676 1.30 -26.82 -16.55
CA TYR A 676 0.47 -27.99 -16.21
C TYR A 676 -0.89 -27.62 -15.61
N TYR A 677 -0.96 -26.62 -14.76
CA TYR A 677 -2.22 -26.17 -14.18
C TYR A 677 -3.07 -25.41 -15.19
N SER A 678 -4.30 -25.87 -15.40
CA SER A 678 -5.31 -25.16 -16.18
C SER A 678 -6.69 -25.52 -15.61
N VAL A 679 -7.30 -24.57 -14.91
CA VAL A 679 -8.61 -24.73 -14.25
C VAL A 679 -9.43 -23.49 -14.50
N LEU A 680 -10.64 -23.68 -15.08
CA LEU A 680 -11.46 -22.57 -15.58
C LEU A 680 -10.64 -21.68 -16.53
N ASP A 681 -10.52 -20.41 -16.20
CA ASP A 681 -9.81 -19.42 -17.00
C ASP A 681 -8.35 -19.20 -16.57
N ARG A 682 -7.91 -19.86 -15.47
CA ARG A 682 -6.56 -19.70 -14.95
C ARG A 682 -5.60 -20.76 -15.49
N ASP A 683 -4.58 -20.30 -16.19
CA ASP A 683 -3.46 -21.07 -16.73
C ASP A 683 -2.11 -20.66 -16.12
N TYR A 684 -2.11 -20.12 -14.92
CA TYR A 684 -0.93 -19.59 -14.25
C TYR A 684 -0.97 -19.83 -12.74
N ASN A 685 0.21 -19.83 -12.14
CA ASN A 685 0.39 -19.98 -10.71
C ASN A 685 0.41 -18.63 -10.02
N ILE A 686 -0.25 -18.51 -8.88
CA ILE A 686 -0.20 -17.33 -8.00
C ILE A 686 0.83 -17.61 -6.91
N GLY A 687 1.69 -16.64 -6.61
CA GLY A 687 2.74 -16.85 -5.62
C GLY A 687 3.29 -15.56 -5.04
N SER A 688 4.20 -15.73 -4.10
CA SER A 688 5.03 -14.67 -3.56
C SER A 688 6.50 -14.93 -3.92
N GLY A 689 7.36 -13.92 -3.73
CA GLY A 689 8.73 -14.09 -4.10
C GLY A 689 9.62 -12.88 -3.85
N TYR A 690 10.66 -12.81 -4.63
CA TYR A 690 11.54 -11.65 -4.67
C TYR A 690 12.00 -11.36 -6.09
N GLY A 691 12.34 -10.10 -6.32
CA GLY A 691 12.89 -9.63 -7.59
C GLY A 691 14.13 -8.79 -7.38
N MET A 692 15.00 -8.77 -8.38
CA MET A 692 16.15 -7.87 -8.44
C MET A 692 16.15 -7.18 -9.80
N LYS A 693 16.26 -5.86 -9.81
CA LYS A 693 16.27 -5.06 -11.05
C LYS A 693 17.47 -4.15 -11.08
N SER A 694 18.08 -4.06 -12.23
CA SER A 694 19.21 -3.18 -12.51
C SER A 694 18.95 -2.44 -13.82
N SER A 695 19.08 -1.12 -13.81
CA SER A 695 18.95 -0.28 -15.01
C SER A 695 20.11 0.69 -15.11
N THR A 696 20.86 0.61 -16.20
CA THR A 696 21.97 1.51 -16.52
C THR A 696 21.54 2.43 -17.65
N LEU A 697 21.62 3.73 -17.46
CA LEU A 697 21.35 4.74 -18.47
C LEU A 697 22.61 5.53 -18.77
N MET A 698 23.03 5.54 -20.03
CA MET A 698 24.15 6.33 -20.55
C MET A 698 23.62 7.34 -21.56
N GLN A 699 23.73 8.62 -21.27
CA GLN A 699 23.36 9.69 -22.19
C GLN A 699 24.62 10.39 -22.71
N PHE A 700 24.80 10.42 -24.03
CA PHE A 700 25.92 11.04 -24.68
C PHE A 700 25.56 12.43 -25.24
N HIS A 701 26.55 13.32 -25.41
CA HIS A 701 26.30 14.64 -25.94
C HIS A 701 25.84 14.61 -27.42
N ARG A 702 26.37 13.69 -28.22
CA ARG A 702 26.14 13.63 -29.68
C ARG A 702 25.49 12.31 -30.15
N PHE A 703 25.75 11.21 -29.48
CA PHE A 703 25.39 9.85 -29.93
C PHE A 703 24.04 9.33 -29.40
N GLY A 704 23.28 10.17 -28.71
CA GLY A 704 22.00 9.75 -28.20
C GLY A 704 22.07 9.09 -26.82
N LYS A 705 21.27 8.04 -26.60
CA LYS A 705 21.04 7.41 -25.29
C LYS A 705 21.16 5.89 -25.44
N PHE A 706 21.97 5.26 -24.60
CA PHE A 706 22.00 3.80 -24.43
C PHE A 706 21.46 3.47 -23.07
N SER A 707 20.56 2.49 -22.98
CA SER A 707 20.09 1.93 -21.72
C SER A 707 20.19 0.41 -21.73
N PHE A 708 20.54 -0.15 -20.59
CA PHE A 708 20.62 -1.57 -20.36
C PHE A 708 19.77 -1.90 -19.14
N HIS A 709 18.78 -2.75 -19.31
CA HIS A 709 17.90 -3.20 -18.24
C HIS A 709 18.10 -4.69 -18.03
N ALA A 710 18.24 -5.10 -16.76
CA ALA A 710 18.26 -6.49 -16.34
C ALA A 710 17.30 -6.67 -15.17
N ALA A 711 16.43 -7.66 -15.27
CA ALA A 711 15.49 -8.00 -14.21
C ALA A 711 15.52 -9.51 -13.93
N PHE A 712 15.47 -9.86 -12.70
CA PHE A 712 15.36 -11.23 -12.19
C PHE A 712 14.13 -11.32 -11.29
N TYR A 713 13.28 -12.28 -11.54
CA TYR A 713 12.10 -12.59 -10.75
C TYR A 713 12.19 -14.04 -10.27
N HIS A 714 11.86 -14.26 -9.01
CA HIS A 714 11.70 -15.60 -8.44
C HIS A 714 10.40 -15.65 -7.66
N LEU A 715 9.45 -16.42 -8.14
CA LEU A 715 8.15 -16.65 -7.50
C LEU A 715 8.05 -18.11 -7.08
N TRP A 716 7.46 -18.37 -5.94
CA TRP A 716 7.13 -19.69 -5.45
C TRP A 716 5.67 -19.79 -5.07
N THR A 717 5.10 -20.94 -5.37
CA THR A 717 3.75 -21.35 -5.04
C THR A 717 3.84 -22.45 -4.00
N TRP A 718 3.18 -22.30 -2.88
CA TRP A 718 3.29 -23.25 -1.76
C TRP A 718 2.00 -24.03 -1.51
N LYS A 719 0.90 -23.67 -2.16
CA LYS A 719 -0.42 -24.29 -2.01
C LYS A 719 -0.83 -24.93 -3.33
N GLY A 720 -0.13 -26.01 -3.66
CA GLY A 720 -0.34 -26.77 -4.88
C GLY A 720 -1.66 -27.53 -4.90
N TYR A 721 -2.21 -27.76 -6.09
CA TYR A 721 -3.42 -28.56 -6.27
C TYR A 721 -3.12 -30.06 -6.09
N GLU A 722 -1.90 -30.51 -6.37
CA GLU A 722 -1.46 -31.91 -6.31
C GLU A 722 -1.53 -32.46 -4.89
N GLU A 723 -1.46 -31.63 -3.89
CA GLU A 723 -1.48 -31.99 -2.46
C GLU A 723 -2.90 -31.99 -1.88
N ARG A 724 -3.93 -31.80 -2.73
CA ARG A 724 -5.31 -31.64 -2.33
C ARG A 724 -6.22 -32.68 -2.96
N ASP A 725 -7.14 -33.22 -2.17
CA ASP A 725 -8.28 -33.95 -2.71
C ASP A 725 -9.34 -32.95 -3.18
N LEU A 726 -9.41 -32.77 -4.49
CA LEU A 726 -10.36 -31.87 -5.14
C LEU A 726 -11.51 -32.63 -5.81
N ALA A 727 -11.61 -33.95 -5.59
CA ALA A 727 -12.67 -34.77 -6.16
C ALA A 727 -14.05 -34.28 -5.66
N GLY A 728 -14.91 -33.91 -6.61
CA GLY A 728 -16.28 -33.43 -6.30
C GLY A 728 -16.37 -32.00 -5.74
N VAL A 729 -15.27 -31.30 -5.64
CA VAL A 729 -15.26 -29.86 -5.29
C VAL A 729 -15.53 -29.06 -6.57
N ASP A 730 -16.42 -28.06 -6.48
CA ASP A 730 -16.62 -27.12 -7.57
C ASP A 730 -15.34 -26.30 -7.81
N PRO A 731 -14.83 -26.18 -9.05
CA PRO A 731 -13.63 -25.44 -9.39
C PRO A 731 -13.58 -23.97 -8.89
N HIS A 732 -14.73 -23.30 -8.78
CA HIS A 732 -14.79 -21.95 -8.22
C HIS A 732 -14.42 -21.89 -6.72
N PHE A 733 -14.45 -23.01 -6.02
CA PHE A 733 -14.06 -23.12 -4.62
C PHE A 733 -12.66 -23.73 -4.42
N TYR A 734 -11.89 -23.90 -5.49
CA TYR A 734 -10.52 -24.41 -5.38
C TYR A 734 -9.65 -23.39 -4.65
N ASN A 735 -9.32 -23.69 -3.40
CA ASN A 735 -8.45 -22.83 -2.60
C ASN A 735 -6.98 -23.24 -2.78
N VAL A 736 -6.48 -23.18 -4.02
CA VAL A 736 -5.12 -23.53 -4.44
C VAL A 736 -4.51 -22.41 -5.27
N GLN A 737 -3.19 -22.29 -5.22
CA GLN A 737 -2.45 -21.24 -5.94
C GLN A 737 -2.02 -21.68 -7.36
N GLY A 738 -2.26 -22.92 -7.74
CA GLY A 738 -1.83 -23.58 -8.97
C GLY A 738 -0.93 -24.78 -8.67
N ASP A 739 0.11 -25.03 -9.50
CA ASP A 739 1.11 -26.08 -9.23
C ASP A 739 2.00 -25.68 -8.05
N HIS A 740 2.40 -26.66 -7.24
CA HIS A 740 3.48 -26.43 -6.28
C HIS A 740 4.82 -26.30 -7.02
N SER A 741 5.31 -25.06 -7.13
CA SER A 741 6.41 -24.74 -8.05
C SER A 741 7.29 -23.58 -7.61
N HIS A 742 8.47 -23.50 -8.22
CA HIS A 742 9.41 -22.40 -8.16
C HIS A 742 9.71 -21.91 -9.56
N ALA A 743 9.27 -20.72 -9.90
CA ALA A 743 9.49 -20.13 -11.21
C ALA A 743 10.49 -18.98 -11.14
N ARG A 744 11.36 -18.91 -12.13
CA ARG A 744 12.34 -17.85 -12.33
C ARG A 744 12.21 -17.28 -13.72
N LEU A 745 12.24 -15.96 -13.83
CA LEU A 745 12.37 -15.27 -15.11
C LEU A 745 13.57 -14.32 -15.04
N ILE A 746 14.42 -14.39 -16.05
CA ILE A 746 15.50 -13.44 -16.28
C ILE A 746 15.16 -12.66 -17.55
N VAL A 747 15.17 -11.34 -17.47
CA VAL A 747 14.99 -10.42 -18.59
C VAL A 747 16.24 -9.58 -18.75
N ILE A 748 16.80 -9.54 -19.96
CA ILE A 748 17.94 -8.69 -20.30
C ILE A 748 17.55 -7.88 -21.53
N SER A 749 17.56 -6.54 -21.41
CA SER A 749 17.10 -5.65 -22.48
C SER A 749 18.04 -4.48 -22.72
N PRO A 750 18.90 -4.55 -23.76
CA PRO A 750 19.64 -3.41 -24.27
C PRO A 750 18.75 -2.54 -25.17
N ASN A 751 18.81 -1.22 -25.02
CA ASN A 751 18.07 -0.28 -25.84
C ASN A 751 19.00 0.86 -26.27
N TYR A 752 18.93 1.25 -27.54
CA TYR A 752 19.68 2.36 -28.08
C TYR A 752 18.75 3.32 -28.82
N HIS A 753 18.86 4.62 -28.46
CA HIS A 753 18.12 5.71 -29.08
C HIS A 753 19.11 6.68 -29.70
N LEU A 754 19.18 6.71 -31.04
CA LEU A 754 19.96 7.66 -31.77
C LEU A 754 19.18 8.95 -32.00
N ARG A 755 19.65 10.05 -31.47
CA ARG A 755 19.00 11.35 -31.59
C ARG A 755 19.07 11.88 -33.02
N LEU A 756 17.91 12.19 -33.59
CA LEU A 756 17.75 12.88 -34.87
C LEU A 756 17.43 14.38 -34.63
N ARG A 757 16.68 15.00 -35.51
CA ARG A 757 16.28 16.41 -35.41
C ARG A 757 14.84 16.52 -34.84
N HIS A 758 14.53 17.66 -34.19
CA HIS A 758 13.19 18.04 -33.74
C HIS A 758 12.48 17.00 -32.80
N GLY A 759 13.23 16.42 -31.87
CA GLY A 759 12.64 15.47 -30.88
C GLY A 759 12.50 14.04 -31.41
N TRP A 760 12.80 13.77 -32.69
CA TRP A 760 12.80 12.42 -33.25
C TRP A 760 14.04 11.64 -32.87
N GLU A 761 13.88 10.37 -32.61
CA GLU A 761 14.96 9.41 -32.30
C GLU A 761 14.71 8.12 -33.09
N LEU A 762 15.79 7.51 -33.62
CA LEU A 762 15.76 6.14 -34.12
C LEU A 762 15.94 5.21 -32.91
N SER A 763 15.03 4.26 -32.72
CA SER A 763 15.03 3.32 -31.58
C SER A 763 15.33 1.90 -32.05
N VAL A 764 16.32 1.28 -31.42
CA VAL A 764 16.66 -0.14 -31.57
C VAL A 764 16.72 -0.75 -30.19
N SER A 765 15.86 -1.73 -29.97
CA SER A 765 15.79 -2.42 -28.68
C SER A 765 15.86 -3.92 -28.87
N GLY A 766 16.49 -4.60 -27.94
CA GLY A 766 16.48 -6.06 -27.86
C GLY A 766 16.01 -6.52 -26.49
N ALA A 767 15.48 -7.71 -26.41
CA ALA A 767 15.24 -8.38 -25.13
C ALA A 767 15.47 -9.89 -25.23
N SER A 768 15.94 -10.45 -24.14
CA SER A 768 16.09 -11.91 -23.96
C SER A 768 15.34 -12.30 -22.68
N TYR A 769 14.48 -13.27 -22.80
CA TYR A 769 13.65 -13.81 -21.70
C TYR A 769 14.03 -15.25 -21.47
N SER A 770 14.47 -15.60 -20.25
CA SER A 770 14.77 -16.97 -19.83
C SER A 770 13.86 -17.34 -18.67
N ARG A 771 12.87 -18.20 -18.93
CA ARG A 771 11.97 -18.73 -17.91
C ARG A 771 12.39 -20.15 -17.55
N VAL A 772 12.49 -20.41 -16.26
CA VAL A 772 12.73 -21.73 -15.69
C VAL A 772 11.71 -21.98 -14.60
N THR A 773 10.88 -23.02 -14.75
CA THR A 773 9.90 -23.41 -13.73
C THR A 773 10.22 -24.82 -13.28
N THR A 774 10.49 -24.99 -11.98
CA THR A 774 10.72 -26.28 -11.33
C THR A 774 9.44 -26.63 -10.56
N TYR A 775 8.80 -27.71 -10.95
CA TYR A 775 7.59 -28.24 -10.34
C TYR A 775 7.94 -29.30 -9.30
N HIS A 776 7.09 -29.47 -8.29
CA HIS A 776 7.26 -30.53 -7.28
C HIS A 776 6.88 -31.88 -7.85
N SER A 777 5.81 -31.94 -8.64
CA SER A 777 5.18 -33.20 -9.13
C SER A 777 5.27 -33.38 -10.65
N HIS A 778 5.92 -32.44 -11.35
CA HIS A 778 6.05 -32.51 -12.83
C HIS A 778 7.49 -32.21 -13.28
N ASP A 779 7.76 -32.42 -14.54
CA ASP A 779 9.07 -32.13 -15.14
C ASP A 779 9.36 -30.63 -15.15
N GLN A 780 10.62 -30.29 -15.02
CA GLN A 780 11.11 -28.93 -15.13
C GLN A 780 10.95 -28.40 -16.56
N VAL A 781 10.43 -27.17 -16.68
CA VAL A 781 10.28 -26.50 -17.98
C VAL A 781 11.29 -25.34 -18.09
N TYR A 782 11.99 -25.31 -19.23
CA TYR A 782 12.94 -24.27 -19.58
C TYR A 782 12.56 -23.67 -20.92
N LEU A 783 12.32 -22.37 -20.97
CA LEU A 783 12.00 -21.61 -22.19
C LEU A 783 12.90 -20.40 -22.32
N HIS A 784 13.34 -20.17 -23.54
CA HIS A 784 14.16 -19.03 -23.89
C HIS A 784 13.58 -18.32 -25.12
N THR A 785 13.47 -16.98 -25.07
CA THR A 785 12.83 -16.19 -26.12
C THR A 785 13.64 -14.94 -26.38
N TYR A 786 13.73 -14.55 -27.65
CA TYR A 786 14.39 -13.32 -28.07
C TYR A 786 13.39 -12.35 -28.69
N GLU A 787 13.62 -11.08 -28.46
CA GLU A 787 12.84 -9.98 -28.99
C GLU A 787 13.73 -8.91 -29.57
N ILE A 788 13.36 -8.37 -30.74
CA ILE A 788 14.01 -7.22 -31.37
C ILE A 788 12.92 -6.22 -31.77
N LEU A 789 13.09 -4.96 -31.39
CA LEU A 789 12.21 -3.86 -31.76
C LEU A 789 13.00 -2.83 -32.57
N LEU A 790 12.48 -2.50 -33.76
CA LEU A 790 13.00 -1.44 -34.61
C LEU A 790 11.91 -0.39 -34.80
N GLY A 791 12.22 0.86 -34.49
CA GLY A 791 11.20 1.90 -34.58
C GLY A 791 11.73 3.32 -34.53
N MET A 792 10.81 4.23 -34.59
CA MET A 792 11.01 5.65 -34.36
C MET A 792 10.42 6.03 -33.01
N ALA A 793 11.10 6.92 -32.30
CA ALA A 793 10.59 7.51 -31.07
C ALA A 793 10.47 9.03 -31.23
N TYR A 794 9.43 9.60 -30.62
CA TYR A 794 9.30 11.03 -30.47
C TYR A 794 9.34 11.39 -28.98
N ARG A 795 10.22 12.31 -28.64
CA ARG A 795 10.41 12.80 -27.28
C ARG A 795 9.84 14.20 -27.16
N PHE A 796 8.91 14.36 -26.25
CA PHE A 796 8.20 15.63 -25.98
C PHE A 796 9.01 16.60 -25.15
#